data_bf4255b9c7127cae7c857b4fb9ddc758
#
_entry.id   bf4255b9c7127cae7c857b4fb9ddc758
#
_cell.length_a   1.000
_cell.length_b   1.000
_cell.length_c   1.000
_cell.angle_alpha   90.00
_cell.angle_beta   90.00
_cell.angle_gamma   90.00
#
_symmetry.space_group_name_H-M   'P 1'
#
loop_
_entity.id
_entity.type
_entity.pdbx_description
1 polymer ?
#
loop_
_entity_poly.entity_id
_entity_poly.type
_entity_poly.pdbx_seq_one_letter_code
_entity_poly.pdbx_strand_id
1 'polypeptide(L)'
;MKITLRLVVSLVLVVALVAIGSSFYQVGEEKARLTSELERRAIILAESLQESVVPLIRSDSPTRLNRIVQRFGNRERLQGIAVYDLHGRALASSSDLGPQVPETAPQVAKALTEGGPEGSYVRAGDQRLYVFSIPLVEKNETVGVLTLFHNASYIDVRLEEILKHNLIRFLVLSVLVVAITLVVVRWSITGPIAQMAGWIKELRTGKTKAVKSSVLPKMDPALDPLISEVSRMAKSLAIARARAEKASNQPVRAESPWTADRLRDHMSAELGGKKLYLVSNREPYMHEKDGPGIRCIVPAGGLVTALDPVMRVCDGLWIAHGSGDADRETVDGNDMLRVPPGEPAYTLKRVWLTREEEDGYYYGFANEGLWPLCHITHNRPEFRLEDWAHYRKVNEKFADALLTEIAGEEAPLVLVQDYHLALLPSLIKEKRPDAKVAIFWHIPWPNPEAYGICPWRQEILLGMLGSDIIGFHIQFHCNNFLETVDRFLESKIDWEHFSVTRGGHSTLIKPFPISVSFELPSGAPASETWPAKEDLLRTLGVDVEYLGVGVDRIDYTKGIPERFRAIERFFEKYPEYLGRFTFVELGAPSRTHIKKYRDLMTEIEEAVEKINWRFRTKTWRPIVFLKAHHTHEAIAPYYRASDLCMVTSLHDGMNLVAKEFVAARDDEDGVLILSQFTGASRELKDAVIVNPYDI
;
A
#
# COMPACT_ATOMS: atom_id res chain seq x y z
N MET A 1 1.42 -12.20 -24.00
CA MET A 1 1.86 -13.60 -23.85
C MET A 1 2.15 -14.00 -22.40
N LYS A 2 2.95 -13.25 -21.61
CA LYS A 2 3.26 -13.62 -20.22
C LYS A 2 2.03 -13.63 -19.26
N ILE A 3 1.07 -12.74 -19.42
CA ILE A 3 -0.13 -12.66 -18.56
C ILE A 3 -1.08 -13.84 -18.84
N THR A 4 -1.33 -14.15 -20.11
CA THR A 4 -2.16 -15.27 -20.53
C THR A 4 -1.59 -16.61 -20.03
N LEU A 5 -0.27 -16.79 -20.12
CA LEU A 5 0.41 -17.98 -19.62
C LEU A 5 0.26 -18.10 -18.10
N ARG A 6 0.41 -17.02 -17.36
CA ARG A 6 0.23 -17.03 -15.89
C ARG A 6 -1.21 -17.36 -15.49
N LEU A 7 -2.19 -16.80 -16.18
CA LEU A 7 -3.62 -17.10 -15.96
C LEU A 7 -3.95 -18.59 -16.23
N VAL A 8 -3.49 -19.13 -17.36
CA VAL A 8 -3.68 -20.55 -17.70
C VAL A 8 -3.01 -21.44 -16.66
N VAL A 9 -1.77 -21.17 -16.30
CA VAL A 9 -1.02 -21.97 -15.31
C VAL A 9 -1.69 -21.92 -13.95
N SER A 10 -2.11 -20.76 -13.47
CA SER A 10 -2.79 -20.64 -12.17
C SER A 10 -4.13 -21.39 -12.15
N LEU A 11 -4.91 -21.30 -13.23
CA LEU A 11 -6.22 -21.98 -13.31
C LEU A 11 -6.06 -23.49 -13.38
N VAL A 12 -5.11 -24.00 -14.18
CA VAL A 12 -4.79 -25.42 -14.24
C VAL A 12 -4.28 -25.95 -12.90
N LEU A 13 -3.49 -25.14 -12.19
CA LEU A 13 -2.98 -25.50 -10.86
C LEU A 13 -4.10 -25.60 -9.82
N VAL A 14 -5.08 -24.71 -9.85
CA VAL A 14 -6.27 -24.79 -8.99
C VAL A 14 -7.09 -26.04 -9.32
N VAL A 15 -7.33 -26.31 -10.60
CA VAL A 15 -8.05 -27.52 -11.04
C VAL A 15 -7.29 -28.78 -10.61
N ALA A 16 -5.96 -28.79 -10.70
CA ALA A 16 -5.12 -29.90 -10.25
C ALA A 16 -5.27 -30.14 -8.73
N LEU A 17 -5.20 -29.09 -7.92
CA LEU A 17 -5.35 -29.18 -6.47
C LEU A 17 -6.73 -29.74 -6.08
N VAL A 18 -7.79 -29.24 -6.71
CA VAL A 18 -9.16 -29.73 -6.45
C VAL A 18 -9.31 -31.17 -6.91
N ALA A 19 -8.80 -31.56 -8.08
CA ALA A 19 -8.87 -32.90 -8.61
C ALA A 19 -8.08 -33.90 -7.74
N ILE A 20 -6.90 -33.55 -7.28
CA ILE A 20 -6.09 -34.36 -6.36
C ILE A 20 -6.83 -34.53 -5.03
N GLY A 21 -7.31 -33.43 -4.42
CA GLY A 21 -8.05 -33.50 -3.15
C GLY A 21 -9.32 -34.37 -3.27
N SER A 22 -10.11 -34.19 -4.34
CA SER A 22 -11.29 -34.98 -4.62
C SER A 22 -10.96 -36.45 -4.86
N SER A 23 -9.86 -36.74 -5.57
CA SER A 23 -9.40 -38.08 -5.83
C SER A 23 -8.97 -38.80 -4.56
N PHE A 24 -8.22 -38.17 -3.69
CA PHE A 24 -7.83 -38.71 -2.38
C PHE A 24 -9.06 -38.98 -1.50
N TYR A 25 -10.02 -38.07 -1.49
CA TYR A 25 -11.24 -38.21 -0.73
C TYR A 25 -12.05 -39.45 -1.24
N GLN A 26 -12.28 -39.53 -2.56
CA GLN A 26 -13.02 -40.66 -3.16
C GLN A 26 -12.33 -42.01 -2.94
N VAL A 27 -11.00 -42.05 -3.10
CA VAL A 27 -10.22 -43.27 -2.84
C VAL A 27 -10.30 -43.67 -1.37
N GLY A 28 -10.22 -42.72 -0.45
CA GLY A 28 -10.35 -42.94 0.98
C GLY A 28 -11.72 -43.47 1.37
N GLU A 29 -12.79 -42.87 0.86
CA GLU A 29 -14.19 -43.28 1.12
C GLU A 29 -14.49 -44.67 0.56
N GLU A 30 -14.10 -44.93 -0.70
CA GLU A 30 -14.35 -46.24 -1.34
C GLU A 30 -13.53 -47.34 -0.67
N LYS A 31 -12.27 -47.04 -0.27
CA LYS A 31 -11.47 -48.00 0.51
C LYS A 31 -12.13 -48.34 1.84
N ALA A 32 -12.58 -47.33 2.58
CA ALA A 32 -13.26 -47.55 3.86
C ALA A 32 -14.56 -48.37 3.67
N ARG A 33 -15.35 -48.06 2.63
CA ARG A 33 -16.57 -48.76 2.31
C ARG A 33 -16.33 -50.24 1.98
N LEU A 34 -15.39 -50.52 1.06
CA LEU A 34 -15.06 -51.87 0.64
C LEU A 34 -14.46 -52.72 1.77
N THR A 35 -13.63 -52.07 2.61
CA THR A 35 -13.06 -52.70 3.80
C THR A 35 -14.15 -53.07 4.80
N SER A 36 -15.05 -52.17 5.15
CA SER A 36 -16.15 -52.39 6.08
C SER A 36 -17.14 -53.43 5.54
N GLU A 37 -17.41 -53.43 4.24
CA GLU A 37 -18.25 -54.46 3.60
C GLU A 37 -17.63 -55.84 3.69
N LEU A 38 -16.31 -55.97 3.46
CA LEU A 38 -15.59 -57.23 3.55
C LEU A 38 -15.59 -57.77 4.99
N GLU A 39 -15.29 -56.91 5.97
CA GLU A 39 -15.30 -57.26 7.39
C GLU A 39 -16.70 -57.74 7.83
N ARG A 40 -17.75 -57.01 7.48
CA ARG A 40 -19.12 -57.37 7.80
C ARG A 40 -19.52 -58.72 7.19
N ARG A 41 -19.12 -59.00 5.94
CA ARG A 41 -19.37 -60.30 5.29
C ARG A 41 -18.64 -61.46 5.97
N ALA A 42 -17.36 -61.17 6.39
CA ALA A 42 -16.59 -62.19 7.10
C ALA A 42 -17.23 -62.57 8.45
N ILE A 43 -17.69 -61.51 9.21
CA ILE A 43 -18.43 -61.79 10.47
C ILE A 43 -19.67 -62.60 10.27
N ILE A 44 -20.56 -62.22 9.35
CA ILE A 44 -21.83 -62.96 9.10
C ILE A 44 -21.57 -64.42 8.66
N LEU A 45 -20.53 -64.54 7.81
CA LEU A 45 -20.19 -65.91 7.35
C LEU A 45 -19.59 -66.78 8.46
N ALA A 46 -18.74 -66.20 9.31
CA ALA A 46 -18.14 -66.88 10.44
C ALA A 46 -19.18 -67.30 11.47
N GLU A 47 -20.13 -66.44 11.81
CA GLU A 47 -21.24 -66.76 12.71
C GLU A 47 -22.11 -67.88 12.15
N SER A 48 -22.48 -67.87 10.87
CA SER A 48 -23.26 -68.89 10.21
C SER A 48 -22.54 -70.21 10.17
N LEU A 49 -21.21 -70.21 10.01
CA LEU A 49 -20.40 -71.42 10.01
C LEU A 49 -20.15 -72.00 11.41
N GLN A 50 -20.09 -71.14 12.41
CA GLN A 50 -19.91 -71.55 13.80
C GLN A 50 -20.97 -72.52 14.26
N GLU A 51 -22.26 -72.25 13.95
CA GLU A 51 -23.37 -73.13 14.26
C GLU A 51 -23.22 -74.54 13.65
N SER A 52 -22.61 -74.63 12.48
CA SER A 52 -22.43 -75.91 11.77
C SER A 52 -21.12 -76.61 12.17
N VAL A 53 -20.09 -75.93 12.58
CA VAL A 53 -18.77 -76.50 12.87
C VAL A 53 -18.62 -76.96 14.32
N VAL A 54 -19.18 -76.21 15.29
CA VAL A 54 -19.04 -76.48 16.72
C VAL A 54 -19.47 -77.94 17.08
N PRO A 55 -20.66 -78.49 16.62
CA PRO A 55 -21.06 -79.82 16.96
C PRO A 55 -20.14 -80.92 16.38
N LEU A 56 -19.43 -80.58 15.28
CA LEU A 56 -18.57 -81.58 14.61
C LEU A 56 -17.19 -81.70 15.24
N ILE A 57 -16.68 -80.67 15.87
CA ILE A 57 -15.44 -80.75 16.63
C ILE A 57 -15.60 -81.70 17.81
N ARG A 58 -16.71 -81.60 18.51
CA ARG A 58 -16.98 -82.37 19.70
C ARG A 58 -17.26 -83.85 19.42
N SER A 59 -17.87 -84.16 18.25
CA SER A 59 -18.17 -85.56 17.85
C SER A 59 -16.95 -86.30 17.32
N ASP A 60 -15.75 -85.74 17.39
CA ASP A 60 -14.48 -86.30 16.91
C ASP A 60 -14.58 -86.91 15.51
N SER A 61 -15.27 -86.22 14.60
CA SER A 61 -15.57 -86.71 13.25
C SER A 61 -14.79 -85.86 12.21
N PRO A 62 -13.49 -86.04 12.03
CA PRO A 62 -12.63 -85.24 11.14
C PRO A 62 -13.09 -85.33 9.68
N THR A 63 -13.68 -86.49 9.26
CA THR A 63 -14.15 -86.64 7.87
C THR A 63 -15.38 -85.79 7.55
N ARG A 64 -16.26 -85.53 8.53
CA ARG A 64 -17.45 -84.69 8.34
C ARG A 64 -17.03 -83.18 8.44
N LEU A 65 -16.14 -82.89 9.31
CA LEU A 65 -15.58 -81.50 9.44
C LEU A 65 -14.86 -81.08 8.15
N ASN A 66 -14.00 -81.96 7.61
CA ASN A 66 -13.33 -81.73 6.33
C ASN A 66 -14.34 -81.57 5.19
N ARG A 67 -15.40 -82.32 5.15
CA ARG A 67 -16.43 -82.23 4.09
C ARG A 67 -17.17 -80.90 4.14
N ILE A 68 -17.45 -80.33 5.30
CA ILE A 68 -18.06 -79.00 5.47
C ILE A 68 -17.06 -77.93 5.06
N VAL A 69 -15.86 -77.99 5.54
CA VAL A 69 -14.80 -76.96 5.22
C VAL A 69 -14.54 -76.97 3.72
N GLN A 70 -14.48 -78.15 3.05
CA GLN A 70 -14.33 -78.25 1.59
C GLN A 70 -15.52 -77.65 0.83
N ARG A 71 -16.75 -77.89 1.31
CA ARG A 71 -17.97 -77.42 0.64
C ARG A 71 -18.17 -75.90 0.68
N PHE A 72 -17.69 -75.26 1.69
CA PHE A 72 -17.80 -73.83 1.85
C PHE A 72 -16.56 -73.05 1.38
N GLY A 73 -15.42 -73.71 1.10
CA GLY A 73 -14.16 -73.14 0.74
C GLY A 73 -14.12 -72.42 -0.62
N ASN A 74 -15.08 -72.69 -1.51
CA ASN A 74 -15.07 -72.08 -2.86
C ASN A 74 -16.33 -71.22 -3.11
N ARG A 75 -16.50 -70.14 -2.38
CA ARG A 75 -17.56 -69.15 -2.62
C ARG A 75 -16.95 -67.82 -3.01
N GLU A 76 -17.73 -67.03 -3.74
CA GLU A 76 -17.28 -65.70 -4.21
C GLU A 76 -16.43 -64.93 -3.19
N ARG A 77 -15.16 -64.71 -3.55
CA ARG A 77 -14.15 -63.98 -2.77
C ARG A 77 -13.64 -64.63 -1.48
N LEU A 78 -14.19 -65.79 -1.10
CA LEU A 78 -13.68 -66.63 -0.02
C LEU A 78 -12.62 -67.57 -0.61
N GLN A 79 -11.36 -67.38 -0.19
CA GLN A 79 -10.24 -68.22 -0.67
C GLN A 79 -10.14 -69.56 0.09
N GLY A 80 -10.62 -69.53 1.32
CA GLY A 80 -10.67 -70.74 2.06
C GLY A 80 -11.07 -70.55 3.52
N ILE A 81 -11.26 -71.71 4.18
CA ILE A 81 -11.63 -71.80 5.59
C ILE A 81 -10.68 -72.77 6.26
N ALA A 82 -10.28 -72.51 7.48
CA ALA A 82 -9.55 -73.42 8.32
C ALA A 82 -10.15 -73.42 9.75
N VAL A 83 -10.13 -74.59 10.36
CA VAL A 83 -10.56 -74.78 11.74
C VAL A 83 -9.37 -75.31 12.53
N TYR A 84 -9.11 -74.68 13.65
CA TYR A 84 -7.97 -75.00 14.51
C TYR A 84 -8.43 -75.51 15.88
N ASP A 85 -7.57 -76.32 16.50
CA ASP A 85 -7.78 -76.79 17.88
C ASP A 85 -7.33 -75.74 18.89
N LEU A 86 -7.43 -75.98 20.19
CA LEU A 86 -7.01 -75.13 21.26
C LEU A 86 -5.46 -74.89 21.32
N HIS A 87 -4.71 -75.71 20.61
CA HIS A 87 -3.23 -75.57 20.51
C HIS A 87 -2.80 -74.92 19.22
N GLY A 88 -3.76 -74.46 18.40
CA GLY A 88 -3.49 -73.76 17.13
C GLY A 88 -3.12 -74.69 15.98
N ARG A 89 -3.38 -76.00 16.09
CA ARG A 89 -3.17 -76.95 15.00
C ARG A 89 -4.42 -77.05 14.13
N ALA A 90 -4.22 -77.05 12.84
CA ALA A 90 -5.34 -77.19 11.90
C ALA A 90 -6.00 -78.55 11.97
N LEU A 91 -7.29 -78.58 12.35
CA LEU A 91 -8.14 -79.80 12.34
C LEU A 91 -8.70 -80.06 10.96
N ALA A 92 -9.01 -79.03 10.19
CA ALA A 92 -9.47 -79.07 8.82
C ALA A 92 -9.17 -77.80 8.09
N SER A 93 -8.80 -77.86 6.79
CA SER A 93 -8.62 -76.75 5.94
C SER A 93 -9.14 -77.01 4.53
N SER A 94 -9.60 -75.95 3.85
CA SER A 94 -10.01 -76.05 2.43
C SER A 94 -8.81 -76.24 1.51
N SER A 95 -8.98 -77.05 0.43
CA SER A 95 -7.90 -77.38 -0.51
C SER A 95 -7.28 -76.17 -1.21
N ASP A 96 -8.03 -75.09 -1.35
CA ASP A 96 -7.63 -73.93 -2.12
C ASP A 96 -6.66 -72.99 -1.33
N LEU A 97 -6.44 -73.28 -0.05
CA LEU A 97 -5.49 -72.46 0.79
C LEU A 97 -4.02 -72.84 0.55
N GLY A 98 -3.72 -73.97 -0.13
CA GLY A 98 -2.35 -74.38 -0.45
C GLY A 98 -1.40 -74.46 0.75
N PRO A 99 -0.08 -74.59 0.51
CA PRO A 99 0.95 -74.61 1.58
C PRO A 99 1.24 -73.22 2.23
N GLN A 100 0.42 -72.25 1.92
CA GLN A 100 0.58 -70.87 2.43
C GLN A 100 -0.20 -70.60 3.72
N VAL A 101 -0.90 -71.58 4.28
CA VAL A 101 -1.55 -71.48 5.60
C VAL A 101 -0.46 -71.73 6.64
N PRO A 102 -0.02 -70.74 7.38
CA PRO A 102 0.92 -70.93 8.49
C PRO A 102 0.24 -71.95 9.45
N GLU A 103 1.01 -72.91 9.96
CA GLU A 103 0.51 -73.85 10.98
C GLU A 103 -0.07 -73.12 12.21
N THR A 104 0.29 -71.85 12.39
CA THR A 104 -0.29 -70.91 13.38
C THR A 104 -0.38 -69.51 12.79
N ALA A 105 -1.55 -69.13 12.32
CA ALA A 105 -1.77 -67.71 11.98
C ALA A 105 -1.78 -66.87 13.28
N PRO A 106 -1.07 -65.74 13.34
CA PRO A 106 -1.07 -64.88 14.54
C PRO A 106 -2.46 -64.50 15.04
N GLN A 107 -3.44 -64.47 14.14
CA GLN A 107 -4.85 -64.18 14.43
C GLN A 107 -5.54 -65.33 15.18
N VAL A 108 -5.13 -66.53 14.93
CA VAL A 108 -5.61 -67.73 15.66
C VAL A 108 -5.14 -67.71 17.11
N ALA A 109 -3.86 -67.45 17.32
CA ALA A 109 -3.30 -67.33 18.67
C ALA A 109 -3.98 -66.16 19.45
N LYS A 110 -4.24 -65.04 18.80
CA LYS A 110 -4.91 -63.90 19.39
C LYS A 110 -6.39 -64.19 19.73
N ALA A 111 -7.12 -64.84 18.83
CA ALA A 111 -8.49 -65.23 19.09
C ALA A 111 -8.61 -66.25 20.25
N LEU A 112 -7.60 -67.09 20.45
CA LEU A 112 -7.54 -68.04 21.59
C LEU A 112 -7.23 -67.36 22.92
N THR A 113 -6.36 -66.34 22.91
CA THR A 113 -5.92 -65.63 24.14
C THR A 113 -6.87 -64.52 24.57
N GLU A 114 -7.46 -63.79 23.63
CA GLU A 114 -8.34 -62.66 23.91
C GLU A 114 -9.83 -63.02 23.92
N GLY A 115 -10.17 -64.24 23.43
CA GLY A 115 -11.54 -64.79 23.47
C GLY A 115 -12.55 -64.03 22.59
N GLY A 116 -12.08 -63.26 21.64
CA GLY A 116 -12.89 -62.42 20.74
C GLY A 116 -12.61 -62.64 19.26
N PRO A 117 -13.46 -62.15 18.37
CA PRO A 117 -13.20 -62.19 16.94
C PRO A 117 -12.06 -61.25 16.56
N GLU A 118 -11.12 -61.71 15.74
CA GLU A 118 -9.96 -60.97 15.28
C GLU A 118 -9.82 -61.00 13.76
N GLY A 119 -9.64 -59.80 13.16
CA GLY A 119 -9.48 -59.68 11.73
C GLY A 119 -8.26 -58.83 11.36
N SER A 120 -7.49 -59.29 10.37
CA SER A 120 -6.36 -58.50 9.87
C SER A 120 -6.08 -58.75 8.39
N TYR A 121 -5.43 -57.78 7.75
CA TYR A 121 -5.00 -57.92 6.36
C TYR A 121 -3.57 -58.50 6.32
N VAL A 122 -3.40 -59.56 5.57
CA VAL A 122 -2.11 -60.24 5.40
C VAL A 122 -1.77 -60.31 3.91
N ARG A 123 -0.50 -60.19 3.58
CA ARG A 123 -0.04 -60.34 2.21
C ARG A 123 0.55 -61.73 2.01
N ALA A 124 -0.07 -62.52 1.16
CA ALA A 124 0.38 -63.87 0.83
C ALA A 124 0.81 -63.91 -0.65
N GLY A 125 2.14 -63.79 -0.90
CA GLY A 125 2.67 -63.61 -2.24
C GLY A 125 2.16 -62.30 -2.87
N ASP A 126 1.51 -62.44 -4.01
CA ASP A 126 0.98 -61.27 -4.76
C ASP A 126 -0.47 -60.91 -4.41
N GLN A 127 -1.09 -61.71 -3.51
CA GLN A 127 -2.48 -61.53 -3.11
C GLN A 127 -2.58 -60.87 -1.73
N ARG A 128 -3.54 -59.97 -1.57
CA ARG A 128 -3.93 -59.40 -0.30
C ARG A 128 -5.12 -60.16 0.25
N LEU A 129 -4.92 -60.77 1.41
CA LEU A 129 -5.94 -61.57 2.10
C LEU A 129 -6.45 -60.83 3.34
N TYR A 130 -7.72 -60.89 3.59
CA TYR A 130 -8.31 -60.55 4.88
C TYR A 130 -8.53 -61.84 5.64
N VAL A 131 -7.81 -62.03 6.74
CA VAL A 131 -7.88 -63.18 7.61
C VAL A 131 -8.71 -62.81 8.82
N PHE A 132 -9.84 -63.53 8.99
CA PHE A 132 -10.76 -63.29 10.09
C PHE A 132 -10.91 -64.57 10.90
N SER A 133 -10.58 -64.50 12.19
CA SER A 133 -10.62 -65.60 13.14
C SER A 133 -11.66 -65.35 14.22
N ILE A 134 -12.50 -66.32 14.49
CA ILE A 134 -13.51 -66.30 15.55
C ILE A 134 -13.37 -67.53 16.46
N PRO A 135 -13.33 -67.35 17.82
CA PRO A 135 -13.35 -68.52 18.71
C PRO A 135 -14.67 -69.24 18.61
N LEU A 136 -14.60 -70.58 18.54
CA LEU A 136 -15.73 -71.44 18.53
C LEU A 136 -16.09 -71.80 19.98
N VAL A 137 -17.21 -71.23 20.45
CA VAL A 137 -17.62 -71.36 21.85
C VAL A 137 -18.83 -72.26 21.98
N GLU A 138 -18.81 -73.25 22.90
CA GLU A 138 -19.92 -74.07 23.31
C GLU A 138 -20.04 -74.11 24.82
N LYS A 139 -21.23 -73.84 25.35
CA LYS A 139 -21.51 -73.83 26.82
C LYS A 139 -20.52 -72.97 27.62
N ASN A 140 -20.07 -71.83 27.03
CA ASN A 140 -19.13 -70.87 27.62
C ASN A 140 -17.65 -71.34 27.67
N GLU A 141 -17.30 -72.42 26.96
CA GLU A 141 -15.92 -72.90 26.81
C GLU A 141 -15.52 -72.83 25.33
N THR A 142 -14.30 -72.32 25.05
CA THR A 142 -13.76 -72.31 23.70
C THR A 142 -13.33 -73.71 23.31
N VAL A 143 -13.79 -74.20 22.20
CA VAL A 143 -13.50 -75.55 21.69
C VAL A 143 -12.56 -75.55 20.46
N GLY A 144 -12.25 -74.36 19.92
CA GLY A 144 -11.38 -74.22 18.78
C GLY A 144 -11.51 -72.81 18.16
N VAL A 145 -10.89 -72.56 17.01
CA VAL A 145 -10.98 -71.30 16.25
C VAL A 145 -11.37 -71.61 14.80
N LEU A 146 -12.31 -70.84 14.28
CA LEU A 146 -12.64 -70.84 12.87
C LEU A 146 -11.99 -69.65 12.21
N THR A 147 -11.21 -69.87 11.16
CA THR A 147 -10.54 -68.80 10.40
C THR A 147 -11.01 -68.75 8.95
N LEU A 148 -11.43 -67.64 8.48
CA LEU A 148 -11.84 -67.35 7.10
C LEU A 148 -10.76 -66.57 6.38
N PHE A 149 -10.46 -66.94 5.16
CA PHE A 149 -9.47 -66.25 4.30
C PHE A 149 -10.23 -65.71 3.10
N HIS A 150 -10.37 -64.40 3.08
CA HIS A 150 -11.01 -63.64 1.99
C HIS A 150 -9.97 -62.96 1.09
N ASN A 151 -10.15 -63.09 -0.23
CA ASN A 151 -9.34 -62.37 -1.19
C ASN A 151 -9.73 -60.87 -1.18
N ALA A 152 -8.82 -60.02 -0.72
CA ALA A 152 -8.98 -58.57 -0.64
C ALA A 152 -8.31 -57.81 -1.81
N SER A 153 -7.64 -58.50 -2.73
CA SER A 153 -6.89 -57.87 -3.85
C SER A 153 -7.80 -57.06 -4.80
N TYR A 154 -9.09 -57.42 -4.88
CA TYR A 154 -10.06 -56.67 -5.68
C TYR A 154 -10.24 -55.24 -5.19
N ILE A 155 -9.97 -54.97 -3.91
CA ILE A 155 -10.01 -53.60 -3.34
C ILE A 155 -8.94 -52.78 -4.03
N ASP A 156 -7.71 -53.28 -4.11
CA ASP A 156 -6.58 -52.56 -4.69
C ASP A 156 -6.80 -52.29 -6.20
N VAL A 157 -7.31 -53.30 -6.94
CA VAL A 157 -7.69 -53.15 -8.36
C VAL A 157 -8.76 -52.06 -8.54
N ARG A 158 -9.77 -52.05 -7.67
CA ARG A 158 -10.87 -51.08 -7.76
C ARG A 158 -10.38 -49.65 -7.47
N LEU A 159 -9.48 -49.49 -6.50
CA LEU A 159 -8.86 -48.20 -6.21
C LEU A 159 -7.99 -47.68 -7.36
N GLU A 160 -7.25 -48.61 -8.01
CA GLU A 160 -6.44 -48.26 -9.20
C GLU A 160 -7.32 -47.82 -10.38
N GLU A 161 -8.46 -48.49 -10.62
CA GLU A 161 -9.43 -48.06 -11.62
C GLU A 161 -9.96 -46.64 -11.35
N ILE A 162 -10.32 -46.33 -10.10
CA ILE A 162 -10.78 -44.99 -9.71
C ILE A 162 -9.71 -43.96 -9.99
N LEU A 163 -8.45 -44.23 -9.62
CA LEU A 163 -7.34 -43.32 -9.88
C LEU A 163 -7.13 -43.07 -11.38
N LYS A 164 -7.19 -44.14 -12.21
CA LYS A 164 -7.08 -44.03 -13.67
C LYS A 164 -8.19 -43.14 -14.26
N HIS A 165 -9.43 -43.38 -13.85
CA HIS A 165 -10.57 -42.58 -14.32
C HIS A 165 -10.49 -41.14 -13.88
N ASN A 166 -10.07 -40.85 -12.65
CA ASN A 166 -9.89 -39.49 -12.14
C ASN A 166 -8.75 -38.79 -12.87
N LEU A 167 -7.66 -39.46 -13.20
CA LEU A 167 -6.56 -38.88 -14.01
C LEU A 167 -7.06 -38.52 -15.42
N ILE A 168 -7.79 -39.38 -16.08
CA ILE A 168 -8.37 -39.10 -17.41
C ILE A 168 -9.31 -37.88 -17.33
N ARG A 169 -10.19 -37.85 -16.34
CA ARG A 169 -11.10 -36.71 -16.12
C ARG A 169 -10.32 -35.40 -15.91
N PHE A 170 -9.28 -35.45 -15.09
CA PHE A 170 -8.42 -34.28 -14.85
C PHE A 170 -7.75 -33.78 -16.13
N LEU A 171 -7.20 -34.69 -16.97
CA LEU A 171 -6.58 -34.31 -18.24
C LEU A 171 -7.58 -33.64 -19.21
N VAL A 172 -8.77 -34.23 -19.35
CA VAL A 172 -9.83 -33.67 -20.20
C VAL A 172 -10.27 -32.32 -19.71
N LEU A 173 -10.49 -32.17 -18.40
CA LEU A 173 -10.88 -30.87 -17.79
C LEU A 173 -9.81 -29.81 -17.97
N SER A 174 -8.55 -30.18 -17.81
CA SER A 174 -7.41 -29.27 -17.99
C SER A 174 -7.31 -28.76 -19.44
N VAL A 175 -7.46 -29.65 -20.42
CA VAL A 175 -7.48 -29.27 -21.84
C VAL A 175 -8.66 -28.33 -22.13
N LEU A 176 -9.83 -28.62 -21.60
CA LEU A 176 -11.02 -27.80 -21.78
C LEU A 176 -10.84 -26.42 -21.17
N VAL A 177 -10.30 -26.34 -19.94
CA VAL A 177 -10.01 -25.07 -19.26
C VAL A 177 -9.00 -24.24 -20.04
N VAL A 178 -7.93 -24.84 -20.55
CA VAL A 178 -6.94 -24.15 -21.40
C VAL A 178 -7.62 -23.61 -22.66
N ALA A 179 -8.39 -24.42 -23.37
CA ALA A 179 -9.07 -24.03 -24.59
C ALA A 179 -10.06 -22.86 -24.34
N ILE A 180 -10.91 -22.96 -23.33
CA ILE A 180 -11.84 -21.89 -22.96
C ILE A 180 -11.10 -20.62 -22.56
N THR A 181 -10.06 -20.74 -21.73
CA THR A 181 -9.28 -19.55 -21.28
C THR A 181 -8.62 -18.85 -22.47
N LEU A 182 -8.06 -19.60 -23.43
CA LEU A 182 -7.47 -19.04 -24.64
C LEU A 182 -8.51 -18.31 -25.50
N VAL A 183 -9.71 -18.89 -25.67
CA VAL A 183 -10.80 -18.28 -26.41
C VAL A 183 -11.27 -17.00 -25.71
N VAL A 184 -11.52 -17.04 -24.42
CA VAL A 184 -11.97 -15.90 -23.63
C VAL A 184 -10.93 -14.77 -23.65
N VAL A 185 -9.64 -15.06 -23.42
CA VAL A 185 -8.57 -14.05 -23.44
C VAL A 185 -8.42 -13.46 -24.84
N ARG A 186 -8.56 -14.27 -25.90
CA ARG A 186 -8.48 -13.78 -27.29
C ARG A 186 -9.66 -12.86 -27.62
N TRP A 187 -10.86 -13.20 -27.19
CA TRP A 187 -12.07 -12.44 -27.52
C TRP A 187 -12.27 -11.22 -26.60
N SER A 188 -12.06 -11.39 -25.29
CA SER A 188 -12.31 -10.33 -24.30
C SER A 188 -11.18 -9.33 -24.11
N ILE A 189 -9.93 -9.74 -24.34
CA ILE A 189 -8.77 -8.91 -23.98
C ILE A 189 -7.91 -8.59 -25.21
N THR A 190 -7.36 -9.61 -25.89
CA THR A 190 -6.35 -9.38 -26.93
C THR A 190 -6.93 -8.81 -28.21
N GLY A 191 -8.13 -9.20 -28.59
CA GLY A 191 -8.81 -8.67 -29.79
C GLY A 191 -9.14 -7.18 -29.65
N PRO A 192 -9.87 -6.79 -28.61
CA PRO A 192 -10.18 -5.38 -28.31
C PRO A 192 -8.95 -4.48 -28.16
N ILE A 193 -7.93 -4.92 -27.40
CA ILE A 193 -6.68 -4.15 -27.23
C ILE A 193 -5.95 -3.97 -28.58
N ALA A 194 -5.90 -4.98 -29.43
CA ALA A 194 -5.29 -4.87 -30.76
C ALA A 194 -6.04 -3.89 -31.67
N GLN A 195 -7.38 -3.88 -31.62
CA GLN A 195 -8.20 -2.92 -32.33
C GLN A 195 -8.00 -1.49 -31.83
N MET A 196 -7.94 -1.30 -30.49
CA MET A 196 -7.66 0.01 -29.89
C MET A 196 -6.26 0.50 -30.24
N ALA A 197 -5.24 -0.36 -30.20
CA ALA A 197 -3.89 0.00 -30.61
C ALA A 197 -3.80 0.40 -32.09
N GLY A 198 -4.54 -0.28 -32.96
CA GLY A 198 -4.69 0.09 -34.35
C GLY A 198 -5.32 1.48 -34.54
N TRP A 199 -6.41 1.72 -33.82
CA TRP A 199 -7.13 3.00 -33.84
C TRP A 199 -6.29 4.16 -33.27
N ILE A 200 -5.58 3.95 -32.16
CA ILE A 200 -4.64 4.94 -31.60
C ILE A 200 -3.50 5.24 -32.59
N LYS A 201 -3.00 4.22 -33.31
CA LYS A 201 -1.98 4.40 -34.35
C LYS A 201 -2.50 5.24 -35.52
N GLU A 202 -3.74 5.04 -35.97
CA GLU A 202 -4.39 5.84 -37.00
C GLU A 202 -4.62 7.29 -36.55
N LEU A 203 -5.07 7.51 -35.32
CA LEU A 203 -5.17 8.84 -34.70
C LEU A 203 -3.82 9.56 -34.65
N ARG A 204 -2.73 8.84 -34.35
CA ARG A 204 -1.38 9.39 -34.31
C ARG A 204 -0.85 9.79 -35.69
N THR A 205 -1.23 9.06 -36.73
CA THR A 205 -0.76 9.30 -38.11
C THR A 205 -1.58 10.33 -38.88
N GLY A 206 -2.66 10.89 -38.29
CA GLY A 206 -3.44 11.98 -38.90
C GLY A 206 -4.30 11.58 -40.12
N LYS A 207 -4.46 10.28 -40.37
CA LYS A 207 -5.18 9.79 -41.57
C LYS A 207 -6.72 9.83 -41.46
N THR A 208 -7.27 10.16 -40.31
CA THR A 208 -8.71 10.26 -40.08
C THR A 208 -9.14 11.71 -39.98
N LYS A 209 -9.72 12.24 -41.02
CA LYS A 209 -10.50 13.51 -41.00
C LYS A 209 -11.81 13.25 -40.27
N ALA A 210 -12.03 13.97 -39.15
CA ALA A 210 -13.25 14.06 -38.35
C ALA A 210 -13.71 12.75 -37.68
N VAL A 211 -13.54 12.70 -36.37
CA VAL A 211 -14.15 11.71 -35.48
C VAL A 211 -15.66 11.95 -35.45
N LYS A 212 -16.42 11.31 -36.36
CA LYS A 212 -17.84 11.10 -36.11
C LYS A 212 -17.99 10.04 -35.04
N SER A 213 -18.68 10.36 -33.96
CA SER A 213 -18.97 9.55 -32.77
C SER A 213 -19.64 8.18 -33.03
N SER A 214 -19.79 7.77 -34.30
CA SER A 214 -20.56 6.60 -34.71
C SER A 214 -19.71 5.39 -35.18
N VAL A 215 -18.38 5.41 -35.02
CA VAL A 215 -17.51 4.37 -35.60
C VAL A 215 -16.76 3.55 -34.51
N LEU A 216 -17.17 3.63 -33.27
CA LEU A 216 -16.66 2.68 -32.26
C LEU A 216 -17.40 1.35 -32.44
N PRO A 217 -16.69 0.22 -32.66
CA PRO A 217 -17.33 -1.08 -32.69
C PRO A 217 -18.04 -1.32 -31.36
N LYS A 218 -19.21 -1.97 -31.37
CA LYS A 218 -19.88 -2.46 -30.16
C LYS A 218 -18.96 -3.46 -29.50
N MET A 219 -18.35 -3.04 -28.40
CA MET A 219 -17.45 -3.86 -27.60
C MET A 219 -18.15 -4.25 -26.30
N ASP A 220 -17.54 -5.19 -25.56
CA ASP A 220 -18.05 -5.69 -24.30
C ASP A 220 -18.25 -4.54 -23.30
N PRO A 221 -19.41 -4.44 -22.61
CA PRO A 221 -19.68 -3.40 -21.62
C PRO A 221 -18.64 -3.30 -20.49
N ALA A 222 -17.90 -4.39 -20.21
CA ALA A 222 -16.81 -4.39 -19.26
C ALA A 222 -15.62 -3.48 -19.65
N LEU A 223 -15.52 -3.12 -20.94
CA LEU A 223 -14.47 -2.23 -21.46
C LEU A 223 -14.95 -0.79 -21.67
N ASP A 224 -16.21 -0.49 -21.40
CA ASP A 224 -16.78 0.85 -21.55
C ASP A 224 -16.03 1.95 -20.79
N PRO A 225 -15.53 1.72 -19.54
CA PRO A 225 -14.71 2.72 -18.84
C PRO A 225 -13.40 3.04 -19.60
N LEU A 226 -12.77 2.01 -20.17
CA LEU A 226 -11.52 2.17 -20.93
C LEU A 226 -11.78 2.87 -22.27
N ILE A 227 -12.88 2.54 -22.94
CA ILE A 227 -13.31 3.16 -24.20
C ILE A 227 -13.68 4.63 -23.98
N SER A 228 -14.37 4.94 -22.88
CA SER A 228 -14.74 6.32 -22.54
C SER A 228 -13.50 7.16 -22.26
N GLU A 229 -12.50 6.60 -21.58
CA GLU A 229 -11.24 7.28 -21.25
C GLU A 229 -10.39 7.53 -22.51
N VAL A 230 -10.24 6.51 -23.36
CA VAL A 230 -9.53 6.64 -24.64
C VAL A 230 -10.26 7.62 -25.57
N SER A 231 -11.60 7.62 -25.57
CA SER A 231 -12.41 8.57 -26.34
C SER A 231 -12.26 10.00 -25.81
N ARG A 232 -12.16 10.17 -24.49
CA ARG A 232 -11.91 11.46 -23.85
C ARG A 232 -10.51 11.97 -24.16
N MET A 233 -9.49 11.10 -24.08
CA MET A 233 -8.12 11.41 -24.53
C MET A 233 -8.09 11.79 -26.01
N ALA A 234 -8.79 11.07 -26.86
CA ALA A 234 -8.86 11.38 -28.29
C ALA A 234 -9.55 12.72 -28.56
N LYS A 235 -10.65 13.02 -27.85
CA LYS A 235 -11.30 14.34 -27.90
C LYS A 235 -10.39 15.44 -27.36
N SER A 236 -9.72 15.22 -26.25
CA SER A 236 -8.77 16.17 -25.67
C SER A 236 -7.59 16.42 -26.62
N LEU A 237 -7.08 15.37 -27.27
CA LEU A 237 -6.01 15.48 -28.28
C LEU A 237 -6.49 16.21 -29.55
N ALA A 238 -7.73 15.97 -29.97
CA ALA A 238 -8.35 16.68 -31.12
C ALA A 238 -8.57 18.16 -30.80
N ILE A 239 -9.02 18.48 -29.57
CA ILE A 239 -9.18 19.86 -29.10
C ILE A 239 -7.80 20.53 -28.94
N ALA A 240 -6.81 19.82 -28.40
CA ALA A 240 -5.44 20.32 -28.29
C ALA A 240 -4.81 20.56 -29.67
N ARG A 241 -5.05 19.66 -30.65
CA ARG A 241 -4.62 19.87 -32.05
C ARG A 241 -5.34 21.04 -32.73
N ALA A 242 -6.64 21.15 -32.54
CA ALA A 242 -7.41 22.28 -33.08
C ALA A 242 -7.00 23.62 -32.45
N ARG A 243 -6.60 23.61 -31.15
CA ARG A 243 -5.97 24.74 -30.47
C ARG A 243 -4.56 24.99 -30.99
N ALA A 244 -3.76 23.93 -31.20
CA ALA A 244 -2.44 24.02 -31.80
C ALA A 244 -2.47 24.50 -33.26
N GLU A 245 -3.42 24.08 -34.07
CA GLU A 245 -3.62 24.58 -35.44
C GLU A 245 -4.10 26.03 -35.46
N LYS A 246 -4.92 26.46 -34.50
CA LYS A 246 -5.26 27.89 -34.32
C LYS A 246 -4.08 28.70 -33.81
N ALA A 247 -3.21 28.09 -32.96
CA ALA A 247 -1.99 28.72 -32.47
C ALA A 247 -0.85 28.72 -33.50
N SER A 248 -0.83 27.79 -34.48
CA SER A 248 0.20 27.72 -35.50
C SER A 248 0.03 28.81 -36.61
N ASN A 249 -1.11 29.48 -36.63
CA ASN A 249 -1.31 30.72 -37.44
C ASN A 249 -0.93 32.00 -36.69
N GLN A 250 -0.45 31.91 -35.43
CA GLN A 250 0.31 32.94 -34.75
C GLN A 250 1.76 32.46 -34.63
N PRO A 251 2.75 33.35 -34.80
CA PRO A 251 4.16 32.92 -34.69
C PRO A 251 4.38 32.22 -33.35
N VAL A 252 4.81 30.96 -33.42
CA VAL A 252 5.15 30.14 -32.25
C VAL A 252 6.20 30.92 -31.44
N ARG A 253 5.76 31.63 -30.41
CA ARG A 253 6.64 31.94 -29.29
C ARG A 253 6.92 30.59 -28.63
N ALA A 254 8.18 30.17 -28.67
CA ALA A 254 8.67 29.08 -27.81
C ALA A 254 8.00 29.26 -26.44
N GLU A 255 7.52 28.16 -25.82
CA GLU A 255 6.94 28.22 -24.47
C GLU A 255 7.96 28.87 -23.57
N SER A 256 7.83 30.18 -23.38
CA SER A 256 8.69 30.89 -22.45
C SER A 256 8.34 30.40 -21.04
N PRO A 257 9.31 30.27 -20.16
CA PRO A 257 9.05 29.90 -18.77
C PRO A 257 8.02 30.83 -18.14
N TRP A 258 7.34 30.36 -17.10
CA TRP A 258 6.41 31.18 -16.33
C TRP A 258 7.17 32.29 -15.62
N THR A 259 7.05 33.52 -16.13
CA THR A 259 7.57 34.72 -15.51
C THR A 259 6.52 35.42 -14.62
N ALA A 260 6.92 36.32 -13.75
CA ALA A 260 6.01 37.10 -12.92
C ALA A 260 4.97 37.85 -13.77
N ASP A 261 5.39 38.39 -14.92
CA ASP A 261 4.48 39.10 -15.83
C ASP A 261 3.47 38.18 -16.50
N ARG A 262 3.92 37.01 -16.96
CA ARG A 262 3.01 36.00 -17.53
C ARG A 262 2.01 35.47 -16.49
N LEU A 263 2.46 35.31 -15.24
CA LEU A 263 1.58 34.95 -14.13
C LEU A 263 0.55 36.04 -13.86
N ARG A 264 0.99 37.32 -13.87
CA ARG A 264 0.11 38.49 -13.69
C ARG A 264 -0.97 38.57 -14.77
N ASP A 265 -0.58 38.43 -16.03
CA ASP A 265 -1.50 38.46 -17.16
C ASP A 265 -2.54 37.30 -17.07
N HIS A 266 -2.08 36.11 -16.74
CA HIS A 266 -2.93 34.96 -16.57
C HIS A 266 -3.90 35.13 -15.40
N MET A 267 -3.41 35.53 -14.23
CA MET A 267 -4.23 35.73 -13.04
C MET A 267 -5.24 36.87 -13.25
N SER A 268 -4.84 37.94 -13.90
CA SER A 268 -5.73 39.05 -14.26
C SER A 268 -6.86 38.61 -15.19
N ALA A 269 -6.55 37.77 -16.18
CA ALA A 269 -7.54 37.23 -17.12
C ALA A 269 -8.51 36.24 -16.44
N GLU A 270 -8.00 35.35 -15.58
CA GLU A 270 -8.82 34.31 -14.94
C GLU A 270 -9.64 34.84 -13.77
N LEU A 271 -9.08 35.74 -12.96
CA LEU A 271 -9.78 36.32 -11.81
C LEU A 271 -10.83 37.37 -12.23
N GLY A 272 -10.72 37.96 -13.43
CA GLY A 272 -11.66 38.96 -13.91
C GLY A 272 -11.81 40.19 -13.00
N GLY A 273 -10.72 40.56 -12.30
CA GLY A 273 -10.70 41.67 -11.33
C GLY A 273 -11.16 41.28 -9.92
N LYS A 274 -11.51 40.03 -9.64
CA LYS A 274 -11.83 39.54 -8.29
C LYS A 274 -10.56 39.40 -7.46
N LYS A 275 -10.72 39.68 -6.16
CA LYS A 275 -9.64 39.58 -5.16
C LYS A 275 -9.50 38.10 -4.72
N LEU A 276 -8.25 37.65 -4.55
CA LEU A 276 -7.95 36.35 -3.95
C LEU A 276 -7.76 36.47 -2.44
N TYR A 277 -8.49 35.68 -1.68
CA TYR A 277 -8.38 35.56 -0.24
C TYR A 277 -7.64 34.27 0.12
N LEU A 278 -6.43 34.40 0.66
CA LEU A 278 -5.62 33.26 1.10
C LEU A 278 -5.68 33.15 2.62
N VAL A 279 -5.93 31.95 3.13
CA VAL A 279 -5.98 31.71 4.59
C VAL A 279 -5.03 30.56 4.94
N SER A 280 -4.10 30.82 5.84
CA SER A 280 -3.13 29.82 6.32
C SER A 280 -2.81 30.01 7.80
N ASN A 281 -2.29 28.97 8.44
CA ASN A 281 -1.80 29.12 9.81
C ASN A 281 -0.56 30.01 9.87
N ARG A 282 0.43 29.76 8.98
CA ARG A 282 1.70 30.51 8.98
C ARG A 282 1.60 31.77 8.13
N GLU A 283 2.07 32.86 8.70
CA GLU A 283 2.20 34.14 8.01
C GLU A 283 3.43 34.18 7.07
N PRO A 284 3.37 34.96 5.97
CA PRO A 284 4.48 35.08 5.03
C PRO A 284 5.61 35.98 5.53
N TYR A 285 5.30 36.97 6.40
CA TYR A 285 6.22 37.94 6.97
C TYR A 285 5.97 38.05 8.46
N MET A 286 6.94 37.66 9.26
CA MET A 286 6.92 37.68 10.72
C MET A 286 7.83 38.82 11.20
N HIS A 287 7.45 39.50 12.27
CA HIS A 287 8.22 40.58 12.84
C HIS A 287 8.67 40.22 14.26
N GLU A 288 9.98 40.33 14.48
CA GLU A 288 10.61 40.07 15.77
C GLU A 288 11.32 41.31 16.29
N LYS A 289 11.43 41.43 17.61
CA LYS A 289 12.21 42.48 18.25
C LYS A 289 13.70 42.22 18.06
N ASP A 290 14.41 43.22 17.55
CA ASP A 290 15.86 43.18 17.36
C ASP A 290 16.48 44.39 18.07
N GLY A 291 16.77 44.24 19.34
CA GLY A 291 17.20 45.30 20.21
C GLY A 291 16.17 46.43 20.27
N PRO A 292 16.51 47.69 19.85
CA PRO A 292 15.56 48.80 19.82
C PRO A 292 14.70 48.82 18.54
N GLY A 293 14.97 47.95 17.57
CA GLY A 293 14.28 47.86 16.27
C GLY A 293 13.38 46.67 16.12
N ILE A 294 12.70 46.60 14.96
CA ILE A 294 11.90 45.46 14.53
C ILE A 294 12.52 44.90 13.26
N ARG A 295 12.79 43.58 13.25
CA ARG A 295 13.28 42.87 12.09
C ARG A 295 12.16 42.08 11.46
N CYS A 296 12.00 42.21 10.14
CA CYS A 296 11.11 41.31 9.38
C CYS A 296 11.84 40.07 8.97
N ILE A 297 11.22 38.91 9.22
CA ILE A 297 11.70 37.57 8.88
C ILE A 297 10.71 36.95 7.91
N VAL A 298 11.23 36.35 6.82
CA VAL A 298 10.46 35.49 5.94
C VAL A 298 10.62 34.06 6.46
N PRO A 299 9.57 33.45 7.03
CA PRO A 299 9.68 32.08 7.56
C PRO A 299 10.04 31.08 6.47
N ALA A 300 11.05 30.25 6.73
CA ALA A 300 11.41 29.19 5.80
C ALA A 300 10.25 28.18 5.62
N GLY A 301 9.90 27.87 4.39
CA GLY A 301 8.89 26.85 4.08
C GLY A 301 8.29 26.98 2.69
N GLY A 302 8.06 25.84 2.05
CA GLY A 302 7.55 25.76 0.68
C GLY A 302 6.21 26.46 0.45
N LEU A 303 5.36 26.59 1.48
CA LEU A 303 4.09 27.30 1.38
C LEU A 303 4.27 28.78 1.01
N VAL A 304 5.12 29.47 1.75
CA VAL A 304 5.37 30.90 1.52
C VAL A 304 6.05 31.10 0.18
N THR A 305 7.09 30.33 -0.11
CA THR A 305 7.81 30.39 -1.39
C THR A 305 6.90 30.16 -2.60
N ALA A 306 5.91 29.29 -2.49
CA ALA A 306 4.98 29.00 -3.58
C ALA A 306 3.88 30.05 -3.75
N LEU A 307 3.37 30.63 -2.67
CA LEU A 307 2.17 31.47 -2.71
C LEU A 307 2.46 32.98 -2.66
N ASP A 308 3.58 33.42 -2.11
CA ASP A 308 3.96 34.84 -2.07
C ASP A 308 4.02 35.46 -3.47
N PRO A 309 4.62 34.83 -4.51
CA PRO A 309 4.61 35.38 -5.87
C PRO A 309 3.18 35.52 -6.45
N VAL A 310 2.28 34.60 -6.13
CA VAL A 310 0.87 34.66 -6.57
C VAL A 310 0.16 35.84 -5.91
N MET A 311 0.34 36.01 -4.60
CA MET A 311 -0.31 37.06 -3.84
C MET A 311 0.18 38.44 -4.26
N ARG A 312 1.50 38.58 -4.57
CA ARG A 312 2.08 39.83 -5.10
C ARG A 312 1.45 40.26 -6.42
N VAL A 313 1.17 39.28 -7.29
CA VAL A 313 0.59 39.53 -8.62
C VAL A 313 -0.89 39.89 -8.54
N CYS A 314 -1.66 39.28 -7.59
CA CYS A 314 -3.10 39.45 -7.47
C CYS A 314 -3.52 40.62 -6.59
N ASP A 315 -2.60 41.28 -5.88
CA ASP A 315 -2.92 42.24 -4.80
C ASP A 315 -4.01 41.67 -3.84
N GLY A 316 -3.83 40.39 -3.44
CA GLY A 316 -4.79 39.66 -2.64
C GLY A 316 -4.78 40.08 -1.16
N LEU A 317 -5.60 39.36 -0.38
CA LEU A 317 -5.56 39.40 1.07
C LEU A 317 -5.12 38.07 1.65
N TRP A 318 -4.01 38.07 2.40
CA TRP A 318 -3.52 36.89 3.12
C TRP A 318 -3.89 36.98 4.59
N ILE A 319 -4.67 36.03 5.10
CA ILE A 319 -5.08 35.96 6.51
C ILE A 319 -4.26 34.87 7.19
N ALA A 320 -3.54 35.21 8.25
CA ALA A 320 -2.66 34.28 8.94
C ALA A 320 -2.53 34.58 10.44
N HIS A 321 -2.04 33.59 11.23
CA HIS A 321 -1.72 33.84 12.63
C HIS A 321 -0.47 34.69 12.76
N GLY A 322 -0.57 35.78 13.50
CA GLY A 322 0.57 36.62 13.89
C GLY A 322 1.32 35.99 15.05
N SER A 323 2.50 35.41 14.76
CA SER A 323 3.32 34.64 15.69
C SER A 323 4.58 35.32 16.17
N GLY A 324 4.99 36.41 15.52
CA GLY A 324 6.12 37.21 15.90
C GLY A 324 5.88 38.13 17.11
N ASP A 325 6.87 38.29 17.96
CA ASP A 325 6.76 39.06 19.20
C ASP A 325 6.57 40.57 18.98
N ALA A 326 6.90 41.08 17.78
CA ALA A 326 6.68 42.45 17.34
C ALA A 326 5.50 42.59 16.34
N ASP A 327 4.81 41.57 15.99
CA ASP A 327 3.76 41.59 14.97
C ASP A 327 2.62 42.56 15.32
N ARG A 328 2.25 42.65 16.60
CA ARG A 328 1.20 43.60 17.07
C ARG A 328 1.58 45.06 16.92
N GLU A 329 2.86 45.34 16.89
CA GLU A 329 3.39 46.71 16.76
C GLU A 329 3.46 47.20 15.30
N THR A 330 3.28 46.26 14.34
CA THR A 330 3.44 46.52 12.90
C THR A 330 2.12 46.56 12.11
N VAL A 331 1.01 46.30 12.73
CA VAL A 331 -0.33 46.32 12.09
C VAL A 331 -1.08 47.60 12.36
N ASP A 332 -2.05 47.89 11.50
CA ASP A 332 -3.00 49.03 11.70
C ASP A 332 -4.13 48.61 12.68
N GLY A 333 -5.11 49.52 12.85
CA GLY A 333 -6.25 49.31 13.73
C GLY A 333 -7.23 48.18 13.30
N ASN A 334 -7.04 47.62 12.11
CA ASN A 334 -7.80 46.50 11.56
C ASN A 334 -6.97 45.21 11.52
N ASP A 335 -5.85 45.16 12.23
CA ASP A 335 -4.88 44.04 12.24
C ASP A 335 -4.24 43.76 10.87
N MET A 336 -4.09 44.79 10.01
CA MET A 336 -3.59 44.68 8.66
C MET A 336 -2.26 45.41 8.48
N LEU A 337 -1.47 44.92 7.52
CA LEU A 337 -0.28 45.61 7.02
C LEU A 337 -0.07 45.29 5.55
N ARG A 338 0.57 46.20 4.82
CA ARG A 338 1.00 45.96 3.43
C ARG A 338 2.37 45.30 3.42
N VAL A 339 2.49 44.20 2.65
CA VAL A 339 3.71 43.41 2.55
C VAL A 339 4.09 43.15 1.09
N PRO A 340 5.40 42.86 0.83
CA PRO A 340 6.56 42.90 1.73
C PRO A 340 6.91 44.34 2.18
N PRO A 341 7.64 44.52 3.29
CA PRO A 341 7.93 45.85 3.83
C PRO A 341 8.65 46.81 2.87
N GLY A 342 9.55 46.29 2.05
CA GLY A 342 10.33 47.10 1.09
C GLY A 342 9.58 47.44 -0.21
N GLU A 343 8.65 46.56 -0.64
CA GLU A 343 7.90 46.67 -1.89
C GLU A 343 6.46 46.18 -1.69
N PRO A 344 5.60 46.99 -1.06
CA PRO A 344 4.24 46.55 -0.72
C PRO A 344 3.40 46.15 -1.93
N ALA A 345 3.03 44.90 -2.03
CA ALA A 345 2.32 44.32 -3.17
C ALA A 345 0.92 43.77 -2.82
N TYR A 346 0.71 43.31 -1.58
CA TYR A 346 -0.58 42.82 -1.11
C TYR A 346 -0.81 43.06 0.38
N THR A 347 -1.98 42.71 0.91
CA THR A 347 -2.34 42.93 2.31
C THR A 347 -2.20 41.64 3.11
N LEU A 348 -1.56 41.70 4.26
CA LEU A 348 -1.56 40.69 5.29
C LEU A 348 -2.49 41.08 6.43
N LYS A 349 -3.44 40.25 6.80
CA LYS A 349 -4.29 40.38 7.97
C LYS A 349 -3.91 39.35 9.01
N ARG A 350 -3.69 39.74 10.24
CA ARG A 350 -3.29 38.87 11.34
C ARG A 350 -4.44 38.44 12.19
N VAL A 351 -4.47 37.17 12.56
CA VAL A 351 -5.38 36.61 13.56
C VAL A 351 -4.58 36.31 14.82
N TRP A 352 -5.08 36.80 15.94
CA TRP A 352 -4.39 36.68 17.22
C TRP A 352 -4.90 35.48 18.00
N LEU A 353 -3.99 34.60 18.38
CA LEU A 353 -4.27 33.44 19.25
C LEU A 353 -3.70 33.72 20.65
N THR A 354 -4.36 33.18 21.67
CA THR A 354 -3.75 33.08 23.00
C THR A 354 -2.78 31.90 23.01
N ARG A 355 -1.92 31.86 24.01
CA ARG A 355 -0.95 30.76 24.15
C ARG A 355 -1.67 29.41 24.31
N GLU A 356 -2.74 29.37 25.10
CA GLU A 356 -3.55 28.15 25.29
C GLU A 356 -4.22 27.70 23.99
N GLU A 357 -4.69 28.64 23.17
CA GLU A 357 -5.24 28.35 21.84
C GLU A 357 -4.15 27.80 20.91
N GLU A 358 -2.96 28.40 20.89
CA GLU A 358 -1.85 27.91 20.09
C GLU A 358 -1.40 26.52 20.57
N ASP A 359 -1.23 26.33 21.88
CA ASP A 359 -0.83 25.06 22.47
C ASP A 359 -1.83 23.93 22.12
N GLY A 360 -3.12 24.14 22.26
CA GLY A 360 -4.13 23.13 21.95
C GLY A 360 -4.37 22.93 20.46
N TYR A 361 -4.46 24.02 19.68
CA TYR A 361 -4.74 23.95 18.24
C TYR A 361 -3.52 23.47 17.42
N TYR A 362 -2.39 24.20 17.54
CA TYR A 362 -1.21 23.97 16.70
C TYR A 362 -0.37 22.82 17.23
N TYR A 363 0.09 22.91 18.49
CA TYR A 363 0.97 21.86 19.04
C TYR A 363 0.18 20.58 19.34
N GLY A 364 -0.98 20.68 19.98
CA GLY A 364 -1.82 19.55 20.36
C GLY A 364 -2.49 18.89 19.16
N PHE A 365 -3.66 19.39 18.74
CA PHE A 365 -4.48 18.68 17.75
C PHE A 365 -3.81 18.55 16.39
N ALA A 366 -3.22 19.63 15.88
CA ALA A 366 -2.59 19.60 14.55
C ALA A 366 -1.31 18.74 14.54
N ASN A 367 -0.38 18.96 15.48
CA ASN A 367 0.96 18.36 15.39
C ASN A 367 1.19 17.12 16.25
N GLU A 368 0.46 16.90 17.33
CA GLU A 368 0.46 15.63 18.08
C GLU A 368 -0.67 14.69 17.63
N GLY A 369 -1.75 15.20 17.02
CA GLY A 369 -2.87 14.43 16.50
C GLY A 369 -2.77 14.15 14.99
N LEU A 370 -3.09 15.15 14.15
CA LEU A 370 -3.21 14.97 12.70
C LEU A 370 -1.87 14.68 11.99
N TRP A 371 -0.80 15.32 12.39
CA TRP A 371 0.51 15.12 11.76
C TRP A 371 0.97 13.66 11.79
N PRO A 372 1.07 12.98 12.95
CA PRO A 372 1.46 11.57 12.98
C PRO A 372 0.40 10.65 12.38
N LEU A 373 -0.90 10.98 12.49
CA LEU A 373 -1.97 10.24 11.84
C LEU A 373 -1.78 10.15 10.32
N CYS A 374 -1.50 11.30 9.70
CA CYS A 374 -1.43 11.41 8.24
C CYS A 374 -0.12 10.86 7.67
N HIS A 375 0.98 10.96 8.40
CA HIS A 375 2.28 10.49 7.91
C HIS A 375 2.53 8.99 8.11
N ILE A 376 1.75 8.28 8.94
CA ILE A 376 1.83 6.82 9.15
C ILE A 376 3.26 6.34 9.48
N THR A 377 4.02 7.13 10.24
CA THR A 377 5.41 6.81 10.62
C THR A 377 5.51 5.98 11.90
N HIS A 378 4.41 5.30 12.27
CA HIS A 378 4.27 4.49 13.49
C HIS A 378 4.40 5.29 14.79
N ASN A 379 4.44 6.62 14.72
CA ASN A 379 4.27 7.47 15.89
C ASN A 379 2.78 7.54 16.25
N ARG A 380 2.46 7.16 17.48
CA ARG A 380 1.07 7.13 17.94
C ARG A 380 0.50 8.56 18.01
N PRO A 381 -0.60 8.85 17.28
CA PRO A 381 -1.33 10.11 17.41
C PRO A 381 -1.90 10.28 18.82
N GLU A 382 -1.90 11.51 19.31
CA GLU A 382 -2.53 11.89 20.56
C GLU A 382 -3.75 12.77 20.30
N PHE A 383 -4.90 12.34 20.82
CA PHE A 383 -6.17 13.06 20.65
C PHE A 383 -6.74 13.41 22.02
N ARG A 384 -6.77 14.71 22.35
CA ARG A 384 -7.32 15.26 23.59
C ARG A 384 -8.53 16.10 23.26
N LEU A 385 -9.59 16.01 24.08
CA LEU A 385 -10.83 16.77 23.87
C LEU A 385 -10.57 18.28 23.96
N GLU A 386 -9.69 18.70 24.84
CA GLU A 386 -9.31 20.11 25.02
C GLU A 386 -8.63 20.66 23.77
N ASP A 387 -7.70 19.93 23.19
CA ASP A 387 -7.01 20.30 21.95
C ASP A 387 -7.99 20.44 20.78
N TRP A 388 -8.95 19.51 20.69
CA TRP A 388 -10.02 19.59 19.71
C TRP A 388 -10.91 20.83 19.90
N ALA A 389 -11.23 21.19 21.15
CA ALA A 389 -12.01 22.38 21.44
C ALA A 389 -11.27 23.66 20.97
N HIS A 390 -9.94 23.72 21.21
CA HIS A 390 -9.12 24.81 20.72
C HIS A 390 -9.02 24.81 19.18
N TYR A 391 -8.89 23.64 18.56
CA TYR A 391 -8.86 23.51 17.10
C TYR A 391 -10.12 24.08 16.45
N ARG A 392 -11.29 23.74 16.99
CA ARG A 392 -12.56 24.29 16.52
C ARG A 392 -12.63 25.82 16.72
N LYS A 393 -12.32 26.29 17.91
CA LYS A 393 -12.37 27.71 18.27
C LYS A 393 -11.43 28.55 17.38
N VAL A 394 -10.26 28.05 17.07
CA VAL A 394 -9.31 28.74 16.19
C VAL A 394 -9.81 28.76 14.74
N ASN A 395 -10.37 27.67 14.23
CA ASN A 395 -10.99 27.66 12.90
C ASN A 395 -12.18 28.66 12.84
N GLU A 396 -12.99 28.79 13.91
CA GLU A 396 -14.04 29.81 14.02
C GLU A 396 -13.46 31.23 13.97
N LYS A 397 -12.37 31.52 14.70
CA LYS A 397 -11.69 32.83 14.65
C LYS A 397 -11.19 33.19 13.24
N PHE A 398 -10.61 32.22 12.52
CA PHE A 398 -10.20 32.45 11.13
C PHE A 398 -11.39 32.66 10.20
N ALA A 399 -12.50 31.95 10.44
CA ALA A 399 -13.75 32.17 9.70
C ALA A 399 -14.29 33.60 9.93
N ASP A 400 -14.37 34.05 11.17
CA ASP A 400 -14.87 35.37 11.51
C ASP A 400 -14.01 36.48 10.91
N ALA A 401 -12.66 36.32 10.97
CA ALA A 401 -11.73 37.26 10.37
C ALA A 401 -11.90 37.34 8.84
N LEU A 402 -12.09 36.21 8.17
CA LEU A 402 -12.32 36.16 6.72
C LEU A 402 -13.70 36.70 6.35
N LEU A 403 -14.77 36.28 7.05
CA LEU A 403 -16.14 36.67 6.76
C LEU A 403 -16.34 38.18 6.88
N THR A 404 -15.61 38.83 7.78
CA THR A 404 -15.59 40.32 7.88
C THR A 404 -15.05 40.96 6.61
N GLU A 405 -13.99 40.41 6.04
CA GLU A 405 -13.34 40.98 4.85
C GLU A 405 -14.12 40.70 3.53
N ILE A 406 -14.82 39.58 3.46
CA ILE A 406 -15.62 39.22 2.27
C ILE A 406 -17.08 39.68 2.33
N ALA A 407 -17.49 40.45 3.34
CA ALA A 407 -18.90 40.81 3.57
C ALA A 407 -19.54 41.54 2.37
N GLY A 408 -18.78 42.40 1.68
CA GLY A 408 -19.22 43.15 0.52
C GLY A 408 -18.94 42.53 -0.85
N GLU A 409 -18.29 41.38 -0.91
CA GLU A 409 -17.85 40.74 -2.14
C GLU A 409 -18.92 39.79 -2.71
N GLU A 410 -19.09 39.74 -4.03
CA GLU A 410 -19.94 38.77 -4.71
C GLU A 410 -19.12 37.55 -5.13
N ALA A 411 -19.53 36.36 -4.67
CA ALA A 411 -18.84 35.08 -4.92
C ALA A 411 -17.31 35.19 -4.72
N PRO A 412 -16.85 35.52 -3.50
CA PRO A 412 -15.43 35.71 -3.21
C PRO A 412 -14.64 34.42 -3.44
N LEU A 413 -13.37 34.56 -3.87
CA LEU A 413 -12.47 33.45 -4.13
C LEU A 413 -11.56 33.23 -2.91
N VAL A 414 -11.71 32.08 -2.26
CA VAL A 414 -11.00 31.74 -1.03
C VAL A 414 -10.14 30.50 -1.23
N LEU A 415 -8.87 30.60 -0.88
CA LEU A 415 -7.91 29.49 -0.89
C LEU A 415 -7.42 29.22 0.53
N VAL A 416 -7.90 28.13 1.12
CA VAL A 416 -7.52 27.68 2.46
C VAL A 416 -6.31 26.75 2.36
N GLN A 417 -5.37 26.89 3.30
CA GLN A 417 -4.13 26.13 3.29
C GLN A 417 -4.01 25.21 4.49
N ASP A 418 -3.85 23.92 4.17
CA ASP A 418 -3.35 22.86 5.02
C ASP A 418 -4.25 22.37 6.15
N TYR A 419 -3.83 21.30 6.80
CA TYR A 419 -4.55 20.53 7.81
C TYR A 419 -4.89 21.29 9.09
N HIS A 420 -4.32 22.44 9.28
CA HIS A 420 -4.64 23.32 10.40
C HIS A 420 -6.06 23.90 10.33
N LEU A 421 -6.60 24.06 9.14
CA LEU A 421 -7.84 24.75 8.87
C LEU A 421 -8.90 23.87 8.19
N ALA A 422 -8.93 22.59 8.56
CA ALA A 422 -9.84 21.62 7.92
C ALA A 422 -11.35 21.91 8.11
N LEU A 423 -11.72 22.66 9.14
CA LEU A 423 -13.12 23.01 9.39
C LEU A 423 -13.53 24.31 8.70
N LEU A 424 -12.56 25.13 8.31
CA LEU A 424 -12.80 26.46 7.77
C LEU A 424 -13.69 26.48 6.52
N PRO A 425 -13.54 25.57 5.53
CA PRO A 425 -14.40 25.59 4.34
C PRO A 425 -15.88 25.49 4.65
N SER A 426 -16.29 24.59 5.55
CA SER A 426 -17.70 24.48 5.95
C SER A 426 -18.22 25.72 6.69
N LEU A 427 -17.40 26.29 7.60
CA LEU A 427 -17.74 27.50 8.33
C LEU A 427 -17.95 28.69 7.39
N ILE A 428 -17.17 28.80 6.32
CA ILE A 428 -17.36 29.83 5.29
C ILE A 428 -18.67 29.59 4.53
N LYS A 429 -18.87 28.38 4.02
CA LYS A 429 -20.04 28.02 3.19
C LYS A 429 -21.37 28.16 3.95
N GLU A 430 -21.37 27.96 5.25
CA GLU A 430 -22.54 28.11 6.10
C GLU A 430 -23.06 29.56 6.13
N LYS A 431 -22.15 30.53 6.08
CA LYS A 431 -22.48 31.96 6.09
C LYS A 431 -22.49 32.57 4.68
N ARG A 432 -21.66 32.06 3.79
CA ARG A 432 -21.48 32.54 2.41
C ARG A 432 -21.52 31.38 1.41
N PRO A 433 -22.71 30.84 1.11
CA PRO A 433 -22.87 29.74 0.15
C PRO A 433 -22.36 30.07 -1.27
N ASP A 434 -22.36 31.36 -1.62
CA ASP A 434 -21.87 31.90 -2.90
C ASP A 434 -20.35 31.87 -3.03
N ALA A 435 -19.60 31.87 -1.90
CA ALA A 435 -18.14 31.87 -1.93
C ALA A 435 -17.59 30.65 -2.67
N LYS A 436 -16.55 30.86 -3.48
CA LYS A 436 -15.78 29.79 -4.11
C LYS A 436 -14.59 29.44 -3.27
N VAL A 437 -14.66 28.27 -2.63
CA VAL A 437 -13.69 27.85 -1.62
C VAL A 437 -12.88 26.66 -2.13
N ALA A 438 -11.56 26.78 -2.13
CA ALA A 438 -10.67 25.65 -2.30
C ALA A 438 -9.86 25.44 -1.02
N ILE A 439 -9.60 24.20 -0.66
CA ILE A 439 -8.63 23.83 0.38
C ILE A 439 -7.52 23.01 -0.24
N PHE A 440 -6.27 23.34 0.08
CA PHE A 440 -5.11 22.54 -0.30
C PHE A 440 -4.50 21.87 0.94
N TRP A 441 -4.41 20.54 0.89
CA TRP A 441 -3.88 19.70 1.96
C TRP A 441 -2.46 19.27 1.62
N HIS A 442 -1.46 19.79 2.35
CA HIS A 442 -0.05 19.62 2.00
C HIS A 442 0.58 18.32 2.50
N ILE A 443 0.03 17.73 3.54
CA ILE A 443 0.55 16.48 4.10
C ILE A 443 -0.07 15.25 3.42
N PRO A 444 0.47 14.04 3.59
CA PRO A 444 -0.16 12.84 3.07
C PRO A 444 -1.58 12.67 3.60
N TRP A 445 -2.47 12.06 2.80
CA TRP A 445 -3.74 11.55 3.31
C TRP A 445 -3.63 10.04 3.50
N PRO A 446 -3.85 9.50 4.72
CA PRO A 446 -3.69 8.10 5.02
C PRO A 446 -4.83 7.25 4.43
N ASN A 447 -4.70 5.93 4.48
CA ASN A 447 -5.79 5.04 4.14
C ASN A 447 -6.94 5.15 5.17
N PRO A 448 -8.16 4.68 4.83
CA PRO A 448 -9.32 4.79 5.72
C PRO A 448 -9.15 4.12 7.09
N GLU A 449 -8.37 3.02 7.16
CA GLU A 449 -8.13 2.31 8.42
C GLU A 449 -7.31 3.17 9.40
N ALA A 450 -6.22 3.73 8.92
CA ALA A 450 -5.39 4.62 9.73
C ALA A 450 -6.16 5.89 10.13
N TYR A 451 -6.86 6.52 9.16
CA TYR A 451 -7.67 7.71 9.44
C TYR A 451 -8.79 7.45 10.45
N GLY A 452 -9.36 6.24 10.43
CA GLY A 452 -10.49 5.83 11.27
C GLY A 452 -10.23 5.89 12.77
N ILE A 453 -8.97 5.97 13.22
CA ILE A 453 -8.64 6.12 14.65
C ILE A 453 -8.90 7.55 15.18
N CYS A 454 -9.05 8.56 14.29
CA CYS A 454 -9.38 9.92 14.70
C CYS A 454 -10.80 9.98 15.29
N PRO A 455 -10.96 10.44 16.53
CA PRO A 455 -12.30 10.55 17.14
C PRO A 455 -13.24 11.47 16.35
N TRP A 456 -12.73 12.56 15.82
CA TRP A 456 -13.48 13.61 15.10
C TRP A 456 -13.33 13.49 13.57
N ARG A 457 -13.14 12.26 13.07
CA ARG A 457 -12.95 11.96 11.65
C ARG A 457 -14.07 12.47 10.75
N GLN A 458 -15.33 12.40 11.24
CA GLN A 458 -16.47 12.85 10.46
C GLN A 458 -16.53 14.37 10.38
N GLU A 459 -16.30 15.05 11.48
CA GLU A 459 -16.31 16.52 11.56
C GLU A 459 -15.23 17.13 10.65
N ILE A 460 -14.04 16.55 10.63
CA ILE A 460 -12.96 16.98 9.74
C ILE A 460 -13.34 16.79 8.27
N LEU A 461 -13.86 15.60 7.91
CA LEU A 461 -14.31 15.33 6.54
C LEU A 461 -15.42 16.28 6.12
N LEU A 462 -16.41 16.52 6.99
CA LEU A 462 -17.50 17.46 6.73
C LEU A 462 -16.99 18.89 6.58
N GLY A 463 -16.03 19.28 7.41
CA GLY A 463 -15.36 20.56 7.31
C GLY A 463 -14.72 20.79 5.95
N MET A 464 -13.92 19.81 5.50
CA MET A 464 -13.24 19.86 4.19
C MET A 464 -14.23 19.83 3.01
N LEU A 465 -15.29 19.00 3.09
CA LEU A 465 -16.30 18.88 2.04
C LEU A 465 -17.21 20.12 1.92
N GLY A 466 -17.05 21.12 2.78
CA GLY A 466 -17.59 22.47 2.55
C GLY A 466 -16.90 23.20 1.38
N SER A 467 -15.74 22.76 0.91
CA SER A 467 -15.05 23.37 -0.23
C SER A 467 -15.62 22.94 -1.59
N ASP A 468 -15.42 23.76 -2.62
CA ASP A 468 -15.72 23.40 -4.01
C ASP A 468 -14.61 22.50 -4.60
N ILE A 469 -13.35 22.69 -4.13
CA ILE A 469 -12.19 21.90 -4.54
C ILE A 469 -11.34 21.55 -3.32
N ILE A 470 -10.95 20.26 -3.23
CA ILE A 470 -9.90 19.79 -2.32
C ILE A 470 -8.69 19.39 -3.17
N GLY A 471 -7.55 20.01 -2.90
CA GLY A 471 -6.29 19.75 -3.55
C GLY A 471 -5.36 18.89 -2.68
N PHE A 472 -4.73 17.89 -3.30
CA PHE A 472 -3.60 17.15 -2.75
C PHE A 472 -2.42 17.21 -3.72
N HIS A 473 -1.23 16.79 -3.29
CA HIS A 473 -0.09 16.78 -4.20
C HIS A 473 -0.15 15.68 -5.26
N ILE A 474 -0.64 14.50 -4.91
CA ILE A 474 -0.62 13.32 -5.79
C ILE A 474 -1.98 12.60 -5.82
N GLN A 475 -2.26 11.95 -6.93
CA GLN A 475 -3.52 11.21 -7.12
C GLN A 475 -3.76 10.13 -6.06
N PHE A 476 -2.71 9.52 -5.52
CA PHE A 476 -2.81 8.51 -4.47
C PHE A 476 -3.54 9.05 -3.22
N HIS A 477 -3.24 10.28 -2.80
CA HIS A 477 -3.91 10.89 -1.66
C HIS A 477 -5.36 11.30 -1.97
N CYS A 478 -5.65 11.68 -3.23
CA CYS A 478 -7.03 11.89 -3.68
C CYS A 478 -7.87 10.61 -3.56
N ASN A 479 -7.31 9.48 -3.98
CA ASN A 479 -7.97 8.18 -3.90
C ASN A 479 -8.24 7.77 -2.45
N ASN A 480 -7.21 7.88 -1.60
CA ASN A 480 -7.35 7.58 -0.16
C ASN A 480 -8.42 8.47 0.51
N PHE A 481 -8.50 9.75 0.13
CA PHE A 481 -9.52 10.67 0.63
C PHE A 481 -10.92 10.21 0.21
N LEU A 482 -11.13 9.88 -1.06
CA LEU A 482 -12.42 9.38 -1.56
C LEU A 482 -12.85 8.09 -0.86
N GLU A 483 -11.93 7.14 -0.70
CA GLU A 483 -12.18 5.90 0.05
C GLU A 483 -12.50 6.17 1.52
N THR A 484 -11.86 7.18 2.11
CA THR A 484 -12.14 7.60 3.49
C THR A 484 -13.54 8.19 3.61
N VAL A 485 -13.94 9.03 2.67
CA VAL A 485 -15.30 9.61 2.63
C VAL A 485 -16.33 8.52 2.43
N ASP A 486 -16.12 7.59 1.49
CA ASP A 486 -17.02 6.46 1.23
C ASP A 486 -17.26 5.61 2.48
N ARG A 487 -16.21 5.41 3.27
CA ARG A 487 -16.27 4.58 4.48
C ARG A 487 -16.97 5.26 5.67
N PHE A 488 -16.82 6.57 5.84
CA PHE A 488 -17.24 7.25 7.07
C PHE A 488 -18.40 8.21 6.91
N LEU A 489 -18.77 8.56 5.68
CA LEU A 489 -19.88 9.48 5.42
C LEU A 489 -20.86 8.90 4.40
N GLU A 490 -22.15 9.13 4.63
CA GLU A 490 -23.16 8.89 3.61
C GLU A 490 -23.10 9.99 2.55
N SER A 491 -22.55 9.66 1.37
CA SER A 491 -22.34 10.59 0.26
C SER A 491 -22.29 9.84 -1.06
N LYS A 492 -22.57 10.56 -2.16
CA LYS A 492 -22.42 10.03 -3.51
C LYS A 492 -21.02 10.33 -4.01
N ILE A 493 -20.22 9.28 -4.27
CA ILE A 493 -18.88 9.41 -4.84
C ILE A 493 -18.92 9.14 -6.34
N ASP A 494 -18.38 10.05 -7.11
CA ASP A 494 -18.11 9.88 -8.54
C ASP A 494 -16.62 9.64 -8.74
N TRP A 495 -16.26 8.37 -8.93
CA TRP A 495 -14.89 7.92 -9.13
C TRP A 495 -14.32 8.32 -10.51
N GLU A 496 -15.20 8.59 -11.49
CA GLU A 496 -14.79 9.01 -12.82
C GLU A 496 -14.34 10.47 -12.83
N HIS A 497 -15.09 11.33 -12.15
CA HIS A 497 -14.79 12.76 -12.07
C HIS A 497 -14.03 13.16 -10.82
N PHE A 498 -13.76 12.20 -9.92
CA PHE A 498 -13.15 12.45 -8.61
C PHE A 498 -13.90 13.51 -7.82
N SER A 499 -15.19 13.28 -7.58
CA SER A 499 -16.02 14.21 -6.82
C SER A 499 -16.88 13.52 -5.78
N VAL A 500 -17.22 14.28 -4.74
CA VAL A 500 -18.14 13.89 -3.67
C VAL A 500 -19.33 14.81 -3.70
N THR A 501 -20.54 14.24 -3.81
CA THR A 501 -21.79 15.01 -3.70
C THR A 501 -22.50 14.66 -2.43
N ARG A 502 -22.81 15.68 -1.60
CA ARG A 502 -23.53 15.56 -0.35
C ARG A 502 -24.40 16.78 -0.10
N GLY A 503 -25.68 16.59 0.30
CA GLY A 503 -26.60 17.69 0.58
C GLY A 503 -26.80 18.67 -0.60
N GLY A 504 -26.65 18.23 -1.84
CA GLY A 504 -26.76 19.08 -3.05
C GLY A 504 -25.47 19.85 -3.38
N HIS A 505 -24.44 19.81 -2.52
CA HIS A 505 -23.11 20.37 -2.81
C HIS A 505 -22.19 19.31 -3.41
N SER A 506 -21.37 19.69 -4.38
CA SER A 506 -20.40 18.80 -5.04
C SER A 506 -18.98 19.38 -4.87
N THR A 507 -18.10 18.58 -4.29
CA THR A 507 -16.68 18.90 -4.07
C THR A 507 -15.81 18.09 -5.05
N LEU A 508 -14.94 18.75 -5.78
CA LEU A 508 -13.94 18.10 -6.64
C LEU A 508 -12.67 17.79 -5.84
N ILE A 509 -12.12 16.59 -6.00
CA ILE A 509 -10.89 16.14 -5.36
C ILE A 509 -9.82 15.97 -6.44
N LYS A 510 -8.79 16.82 -6.46
CA LYS A 510 -7.84 16.90 -7.57
C LYS A 510 -6.39 16.94 -7.10
N PRO A 511 -5.45 16.33 -7.86
CA PRO A 511 -4.02 16.46 -7.60
C PRO A 511 -3.49 17.76 -8.20
N PHE A 512 -2.74 18.50 -7.40
CA PHE A 512 -2.01 19.70 -7.80
C PHE A 512 -0.59 19.62 -7.19
N PRO A 513 0.37 18.99 -7.90
CA PRO A 513 1.71 18.81 -7.35
C PRO A 513 2.42 20.17 -7.26
N ILE A 514 2.80 20.56 -6.05
CA ILE A 514 3.62 21.76 -5.83
C ILE A 514 5.02 21.55 -6.42
N SER A 515 5.61 22.60 -6.97
CA SER A 515 6.95 22.58 -7.54
C SER A 515 7.79 23.76 -7.05
N VAL A 516 8.98 23.89 -7.59
CA VAL A 516 9.94 24.96 -7.34
C VAL A 516 10.18 25.74 -8.64
N SER A 517 10.63 27.00 -8.52
CA SER A 517 11.09 27.77 -9.68
C SER A 517 12.45 27.26 -10.13
N PHE A 518 12.62 27.13 -11.43
CA PHE A 518 13.91 26.85 -12.07
C PHE A 518 14.67 28.13 -12.44
N GLU A 519 14.04 29.30 -12.27
CA GLU A 519 14.70 30.57 -12.50
C GLU A 519 15.49 30.99 -11.25
N LEU A 520 16.75 31.34 -11.44
CA LEU A 520 17.50 32.12 -10.46
C LEU A 520 16.74 33.43 -10.19
N PRO A 521 16.71 33.97 -8.95
CA PRO A 521 16.05 35.22 -8.67
C PRO A 521 16.51 36.28 -9.70
N SER A 522 15.54 36.87 -10.42
CA SER A 522 15.80 37.89 -11.43
C SER A 522 16.46 39.09 -10.75
N GLY A 523 17.76 39.26 -10.94
CA GLY A 523 18.55 40.33 -10.31
C GLY A 523 19.82 39.87 -9.58
N ALA A 524 20.03 38.56 -9.38
CA ALA A 524 21.36 38.10 -9.04
C ALA A 524 22.23 38.28 -10.30
N PRO A 525 23.31 39.09 -10.22
CA PRO A 525 24.18 39.21 -11.38
C PRO A 525 24.73 37.84 -11.72
N ALA A 526 24.74 37.51 -13.02
CA ALA A 526 25.32 36.26 -13.55
C ALA A 526 26.83 36.10 -13.20
N SER A 527 27.38 36.99 -12.42
CA SER A 527 28.75 37.07 -11.94
C SER A 527 28.89 36.84 -10.43
N GLU A 528 27.83 36.58 -9.66
CA GLU A 528 28.03 36.03 -8.31
C GLU A 528 28.53 34.60 -8.47
N THR A 529 29.86 34.49 -8.47
CA THR A 529 30.56 33.20 -8.36
C THR A 529 30.14 32.58 -7.04
N TRP A 530 29.28 31.56 -7.13
CA TRP A 530 29.02 30.70 -6.00
C TRP A 530 30.35 30.19 -5.44
N PRO A 531 30.51 30.06 -4.12
CA PRO A 531 31.77 29.58 -3.56
C PRO A 531 32.11 28.23 -4.21
N ALA A 532 33.36 28.07 -4.64
CA ALA A 532 33.85 26.83 -5.17
C ALA A 532 33.66 25.71 -4.13
N LYS A 533 33.53 24.45 -4.59
CA LYS A 533 33.39 23.25 -3.70
C LYS A 533 34.49 23.27 -2.64
N GLU A 534 35.70 23.62 -3.01
CA GLU A 534 36.89 23.71 -2.14
C GLU A 534 36.72 24.73 -1.00
N ASP A 535 36.10 25.87 -1.29
CA ASP A 535 35.85 26.90 -0.28
C ASP A 535 34.79 26.46 0.74
N LEU A 536 33.76 25.79 0.25
CA LEU A 536 32.73 25.19 1.11
C LEU A 536 33.33 24.09 1.99
N LEU A 537 34.12 23.17 1.42
CA LEU A 537 34.81 22.11 2.16
C LEU A 537 35.74 22.69 3.24
N ARG A 538 36.44 23.76 2.92
CA ARG A 538 37.31 24.49 3.89
C ARG A 538 36.49 25.08 5.04
N THR A 539 35.34 25.68 4.73
CA THR A 539 34.42 26.22 5.75
C THR A 539 33.87 25.10 6.65
N LEU A 540 33.59 23.93 6.09
CA LEU A 540 33.14 22.75 6.83
C LEU A 540 34.28 22.09 7.63
N GLY A 541 35.55 22.47 7.35
CA GLY A 541 36.73 21.87 7.99
C GLY A 541 36.96 20.41 7.59
N VAL A 542 36.66 20.06 6.32
CA VAL A 542 36.87 18.74 5.72
C VAL A 542 37.54 18.89 4.36
N ASP A 543 38.31 17.86 3.99
CA ASP A 543 38.93 17.75 2.66
C ASP A 543 38.59 16.36 2.09
N VAL A 544 37.65 16.33 1.14
CA VAL A 544 37.06 15.07 0.62
C VAL A 544 36.79 15.18 -0.88
N GLU A 545 36.81 14.03 -1.53
CA GLU A 545 36.50 13.87 -2.96
C GLU A 545 34.97 13.99 -3.20
N TYR A 546 34.20 13.33 -2.35
CA TYR A 546 32.73 13.25 -2.47
C TYR A 546 32.03 13.93 -1.30
N LEU A 547 31.00 14.73 -1.64
CA LEU A 547 30.14 15.41 -0.69
C LEU A 547 28.70 14.95 -0.88
N GLY A 548 28.08 14.50 0.20
CA GLY A 548 26.63 14.25 0.25
C GLY A 548 25.91 15.35 1.02
N VAL A 549 24.67 15.64 0.67
CA VAL A 549 23.83 16.63 1.37
C VAL A 549 22.47 16.07 1.74
N GLY A 550 21.98 16.47 2.93
CA GLY A 550 20.61 16.35 3.38
C GLY A 550 20.13 17.69 3.91
N VAL A 551 18.92 18.07 3.58
CA VAL A 551 18.32 19.32 4.04
C VAL A 551 16.92 19.04 4.55
N ASP A 552 16.72 19.15 5.86
CA ASP A 552 15.43 18.83 6.47
C ASP A 552 15.13 19.70 7.69
N ARG A 553 13.86 19.87 7.95
CA ARG A 553 13.46 20.19 9.33
C ARG A 553 13.71 18.96 10.18
N ILE A 554 14.14 19.13 11.41
CA ILE A 554 14.30 18.02 12.36
C ILE A 554 12.92 17.54 12.76
N ASP A 555 12.46 16.51 12.04
CA ASP A 555 11.14 15.91 12.16
C ASP A 555 11.27 14.40 11.94
N TYR A 556 10.61 13.61 12.77
CA TYR A 556 10.67 12.14 12.70
C TYR A 556 10.16 11.57 11.37
N THR A 557 9.39 12.36 10.61
CA THR A 557 8.92 11.95 9.28
C THR A 557 10.03 11.98 8.22
N LYS A 558 11.15 12.63 8.49
CA LYS A 558 12.23 12.85 7.51
C LYS A 558 13.26 11.72 7.42
N GLY A 559 13.24 10.79 8.37
CA GLY A 559 14.12 9.61 8.34
C GLY A 559 15.60 9.97 8.49
N ILE A 560 15.92 11.01 9.27
CA ILE A 560 17.32 11.42 9.51
C ILE A 560 18.10 10.34 10.25
N PRO A 561 17.58 9.70 11.32
CA PRO A 561 18.28 8.58 11.96
C PRO A 561 18.51 7.40 11.03
N GLU A 562 17.54 7.07 10.17
CA GLU A 562 17.65 6.03 9.15
C GLU A 562 18.76 6.33 8.16
N ARG A 563 18.83 7.58 7.69
CA ARG A 563 19.88 8.10 6.81
C ARG A 563 21.26 7.93 7.43
N PHE A 564 21.44 8.30 8.69
CA PHE A 564 22.71 8.19 9.37
C PHE A 564 23.13 6.73 9.60
N ARG A 565 22.20 5.85 9.93
CA ARG A 565 22.46 4.40 10.01
C ARG A 565 22.89 3.83 8.66
N ALA A 566 22.27 4.28 7.57
CA ALA A 566 22.68 3.88 6.23
C ALA A 566 24.10 4.35 5.88
N ILE A 567 24.47 5.58 6.28
CA ILE A 567 25.83 6.12 6.10
C ILE A 567 26.84 5.34 6.97
N GLU A 568 26.51 5.03 8.23
CA GLU A 568 27.34 4.15 9.09
C GLU A 568 27.59 2.81 8.40
N ARG A 569 26.49 2.18 7.89
CA ARG A 569 26.58 0.90 7.19
C ARG A 569 27.38 0.99 5.89
N PHE A 570 27.27 2.09 5.16
CA PHE A 570 28.06 2.34 3.95
C PHE A 570 29.57 2.32 4.26
N PHE A 571 30.03 3.00 5.31
CA PHE A 571 31.44 2.99 5.69
C PHE A 571 31.93 1.64 6.21
N GLU A 572 31.06 0.85 6.86
CA GLU A 572 31.40 -0.53 7.24
C GLU A 572 31.62 -1.43 6.03
N LYS A 573 30.78 -1.27 5.02
CA LYS A 573 30.76 -2.14 3.84
C LYS A 573 31.82 -1.73 2.80
N TYR A 574 32.09 -0.43 2.71
CA TYR A 574 32.97 0.18 1.72
C TYR A 574 34.02 1.07 2.39
N PRO A 575 34.99 0.46 3.10
CA PRO A 575 36.00 1.22 3.86
C PRO A 575 36.94 2.04 2.98
N GLU A 576 37.00 1.79 1.67
CA GLU A 576 37.74 2.60 0.69
C GLU A 576 37.23 4.04 0.55
N TYR A 577 36.02 4.33 1.03
CA TYR A 577 35.48 5.69 1.05
C TYR A 577 35.78 6.45 2.35
N LEU A 578 36.41 5.81 3.33
CA LEU A 578 36.87 6.50 4.55
C LEU A 578 37.88 7.60 4.19
N GLY A 579 37.63 8.81 4.65
CA GLY A 579 38.43 9.98 4.29
C GLY A 579 38.14 10.58 2.92
N ARG A 580 37.28 9.95 2.09
CA ARG A 580 36.93 10.44 0.75
C ARG A 580 35.51 10.96 0.63
N PHE A 581 34.61 10.58 1.52
CA PHE A 581 33.21 10.99 1.53
C PHE A 581 32.80 11.62 2.87
N THR A 582 32.15 12.78 2.81
CA THR A 582 31.47 13.40 3.96
C THR A 582 30.04 13.71 3.62
N PHE A 583 29.16 13.46 4.56
CA PHE A 583 27.76 13.83 4.47
C PHE A 583 27.46 15.07 5.31
N VAL A 584 26.83 16.08 4.72
CA VAL A 584 26.40 17.30 5.41
C VAL A 584 24.90 17.26 5.60
N GLU A 585 24.44 17.36 6.84
CA GLU A 585 23.04 17.50 7.17
C GLU A 585 22.73 18.91 7.65
N LEU A 586 21.91 19.64 6.91
CA LEU A 586 21.37 20.94 7.31
C LEU A 586 20.02 20.71 7.99
N GLY A 587 20.04 20.66 9.33
CA GLY A 587 18.90 20.30 10.17
C GLY A 587 18.28 21.52 10.85
N ALA A 588 17.14 22.02 10.35
CA ALA A 588 16.44 23.12 10.99
C ALA A 588 15.61 22.63 12.20
N PRO A 589 15.85 23.14 13.43
CA PRO A 589 15.02 22.81 14.57
C PRO A 589 13.55 23.12 14.33
N SER A 590 12.66 22.22 14.74
CA SER A 590 11.22 22.34 14.54
C SER A 590 10.46 21.86 15.77
N ARG A 591 9.38 22.52 16.14
CA ARG A 591 8.41 22.10 17.18
C ARG A 591 9.06 21.65 18.49
N THR A 592 10.09 22.35 18.93
CA THR A 592 10.89 22.02 20.12
C THR A 592 10.10 22.00 21.43
N HIS A 593 8.88 22.53 21.45
CA HIS A 593 7.95 22.42 22.58
C HIS A 593 7.41 20.99 22.75
N ILE A 594 7.31 20.21 21.66
CA ILE A 594 6.83 18.82 21.69
C ILE A 594 7.97 17.88 22.11
N LYS A 595 7.73 17.04 23.12
CA LYS A 595 8.74 16.12 23.68
C LYS A 595 9.38 15.21 22.62
N LYS A 596 8.58 14.61 21.73
CA LYS A 596 9.06 13.73 20.66
C LYS A 596 10.10 14.36 19.74
N TYR A 597 9.99 15.65 19.47
CA TYR A 597 10.96 16.40 18.64
C TYR A 597 12.25 16.69 19.40
N ARG A 598 12.17 16.92 20.71
CA ARG A 598 13.39 17.06 21.56
C ARG A 598 14.13 15.74 21.68
N ASP A 599 13.40 14.64 21.91
CA ASP A 599 13.98 13.30 22.00
C ASP A 599 14.66 12.91 20.68
N LEU A 600 14.01 13.17 19.52
CA LEU A 600 14.60 12.99 18.20
C LEU A 600 15.88 13.80 18.00
N MET A 601 15.89 15.06 18.43
CA MET A 601 17.08 15.92 18.34
C MET A 601 18.25 15.28 19.07
N THR A 602 18.03 14.80 20.29
CA THR A 602 19.04 14.11 21.09
C THR A 602 19.52 12.85 20.39
N GLU A 603 18.60 12.03 19.86
CA GLU A 603 18.95 10.80 19.11
C GLU A 603 19.85 11.11 17.90
N ILE A 604 19.51 12.19 17.15
CA ILE A 604 20.31 12.61 16.00
C ILE A 604 21.71 13.05 16.41
N GLU A 605 21.83 13.86 17.45
CA GLU A 605 23.13 14.35 17.97
C GLU A 605 23.99 13.18 18.46
N GLU A 606 23.42 12.27 19.23
CA GLU A 606 24.11 11.05 19.70
C GLU A 606 24.56 10.15 18.55
N ALA A 607 23.71 9.99 17.52
CA ALA A 607 24.07 9.21 16.33
C ALA A 607 25.25 9.82 15.58
N VAL A 608 25.25 11.15 15.37
CA VAL A 608 26.34 11.86 14.71
C VAL A 608 27.64 11.71 15.52
N GLU A 609 27.58 11.92 16.84
CA GLU A 609 28.76 11.79 17.70
C GLU A 609 29.32 10.36 17.66
N LYS A 610 28.47 9.34 17.77
CA LYS A 610 28.85 7.93 17.72
C LYS A 610 29.53 7.58 16.40
N ILE A 611 28.93 7.95 15.27
CA ILE A 611 29.46 7.64 13.93
C ILE A 611 30.79 8.39 13.70
N ASN A 612 30.83 9.67 14.05
CA ASN A 612 32.04 10.45 13.94
C ASN A 612 33.15 9.91 14.84
N TRP A 613 32.86 9.54 16.10
CA TRP A 613 33.85 8.94 17.00
C TRP A 613 34.43 7.65 16.43
N ARG A 614 33.61 6.85 15.79
CA ARG A 614 33.99 5.55 15.22
C ARG A 614 34.93 5.66 14.03
N PHE A 615 34.72 6.60 13.13
CA PHE A 615 35.38 6.66 11.83
C PHE A 615 36.27 7.89 11.60
N ARG A 616 36.10 8.99 12.36
CA ARG A 616 36.85 10.24 12.16
C ARG A 616 38.36 10.06 12.21
N THR A 617 39.04 10.94 11.47
CA THR A 617 40.48 11.16 11.57
C THR A 617 40.76 12.57 12.15
N LYS A 618 42.01 13.00 12.18
CA LYS A 618 42.37 14.36 12.62
C LYS A 618 41.83 15.46 11.70
N THR A 619 41.68 15.14 10.42
CA THR A 619 41.33 16.11 9.36
C THR A 619 40.00 15.79 8.66
N TRP A 620 39.32 14.71 9.07
CA TRP A 620 38.11 14.26 8.41
C TRP A 620 37.07 13.72 9.41
N ARG A 621 35.79 13.96 9.08
CA ARG A 621 34.64 13.38 9.80
C ARG A 621 33.58 12.91 8.79
N PRO A 622 32.93 11.76 9.04
CA PRO A 622 31.86 11.19 8.22
C PRO A 622 30.67 12.10 8.03
N ILE A 623 30.20 12.73 9.10
CA ILE A 623 28.99 13.53 9.14
C ILE A 623 29.26 14.91 9.72
N VAL A 624 28.85 15.92 9.02
CA VAL A 624 28.79 17.32 9.49
C VAL A 624 27.33 17.68 9.69
N PHE A 625 26.92 17.92 10.94
CA PHE A 625 25.55 18.30 11.27
C PHE A 625 25.47 19.80 11.58
N LEU A 626 24.74 20.54 10.75
CA LEU A 626 24.52 21.98 10.86
C LEU A 626 23.12 22.24 11.42
N LYS A 627 23.04 22.39 12.75
CA LYS A 627 21.79 22.59 13.49
C LYS A 627 21.42 24.09 13.52
N ALA A 628 20.84 24.59 12.44
CA ALA A 628 20.37 25.97 12.35
C ALA A 628 19.27 26.13 11.29
N HIS A 629 18.58 27.26 11.33
CA HIS A 629 17.76 27.71 10.20
C HIS A 629 18.67 28.31 9.13
N HIS A 630 18.53 27.80 7.90
CA HIS A 630 19.24 28.27 6.73
C HIS A 630 18.27 28.87 5.74
N THR A 631 18.64 30.01 5.12
CA THR A 631 17.88 30.58 3.99
C THR A 631 18.12 29.76 2.71
N HIS A 632 17.30 29.94 1.69
CA HIS A 632 17.52 29.31 0.39
C HIS A 632 18.87 29.66 -0.23
N GLU A 633 19.29 30.93 -0.10
CA GLU A 633 20.59 31.38 -0.57
C GLU A 633 21.75 30.70 0.17
N ALA A 634 21.58 30.41 1.47
CA ALA A 634 22.58 29.71 2.27
C ALA A 634 22.66 28.21 1.94
N ILE A 635 21.56 27.60 1.49
CA ILE A 635 21.48 26.20 1.13
C ILE A 635 21.99 25.93 -0.29
N ALA A 636 21.75 26.83 -1.23
CA ALA A 636 22.07 26.65 -2.65
C ALA A 636 23.54 26.24 -2.94
N PRO A 637 24.55 26.77 -2.24
CA PRO A 637 25.94 26.31 -2.41
C PRO A 637 26.15 24.84 -2.08
N TYR A 638 25.42 24.30 -1.09
CA TYR A 638 25.50 22.89 -0.72
C TYR A 638 24.91 22.00 -1.80
N TYR A 639 23.75 22.37 -2.38
CA TYR A 639 23.17 21.63 -3.49
C TYR A 639 24.10 21.57 -4.70
N ARG A 640 24.75 22.68 -5.04
CA ARG A 640 25.67 22.77 -6.19
C ARG A 640 26.97 22.03 -5.98
N ALA A 641 27.53 22.04 -4.78
CA ALA A 641 28.80 21.40 -4.46
C ALA A 641 28.69 19.90 -4.20
N SER A 642 27.47 19.37 -3.96
CA SER A 642 27.28 17.98 -3.54
C SER A 642 27.20 17.04 -4.72
N ASP A 643 27.88 15.90 -4.63
CA ASP A 643 27.84 14.81 -5.61
C ASP A 643 26.55 13.98 -5.46
N LEU A 644 25.94 14.00 -4.27
CA LEU A 644 24.64 13.36 -4.03
C LEU A 644 23.78 14.12 -3.02
N CYS A 645 22.46 14.04 -3.20
CA CYS A 645 21.47 14.49 -2.23
C CYS A 645 20.65 13.30 -1.73
N MET A 646 20.43 13.20 -0.41
CA MET A 646 19.63 12.14 0.19
C MET A 646 18.34 12.69 0.77
N VAL A 647 17.21 12.26 0.23
CA VAL A 647 15.86 12.55 0.72
C VAL A 647 15.23 11.25 1.16
N THR A 648 15.36 10.94 2.45
CA THR A 648 14.96 9.65 3.04
C THR A 648 13.69 9.74 3.89
N SER A 649 12.79 10.67 3.56
CA SER A 649 11.55 10.83 4.32
C SER A 649 10.80 9.51 4.44
N LEU A 650 10.40 9.16 5.67
CA LEU A 650 9.60 7.96 5.95
C LEU A 650 8.21 8.07 5.32
N HIS A 651 7.66 9.29 5.29
CA HIS A 651 6.46 9.64 4.56
C HIS A 651 6.39 11.15 4.36
N ASP A 652 6.06 11.60 3.16
CA ASP A 652 5.99 13.04 2.84
C ASP A 652 4.95 13.30 1.74
N GLY A 653 4.21 14.39 1.84
CA GLY A 653 3.22 14.78 0.83
C GLY A 653 3.84 15.05 -0.54
N MET A 654 4.96 15.77 -0.57
CA MET A 654 5.71 16.07 -1.80
C MET A 654 7.23 15.94 -1.57
N ASN A 655 7.82 16.72 -0.71
CA ASN A 655 9.25 17.02 -0.48
C ASN A 655 9.86 17.90 -1.58
N LEU A 656 9.95 19.18 -1.27
CA LEU A 656 10.52 20.16 -2.21
C LEU A 656 12.04 20.11 -2.29
N VAL A 657 12.74 19.63 -1.25
CA VAL A 657 14.21 19.51 -1.25
C VAL A 657 14.71 18.67 -2.43
N ALA A 658 14.00 17.58 -2.78
CA ALA A 658 14.32 16.79 -3.96
C ALA A 658 14.26 17.62 -5.26
N LYS A 659 13.25 18.47 -5.39
CA LYS A 659 13.08 19.36 -6.55
C LYS A 659 14.06 20.53 -6.54
N GLU A 660 14.33 21.10 -5.37
CA GLU A 660 15.30 22.18 -5.17
C GLU A 660 16.71 21.73 -5.54
N PHE A 661 17.12 20.52 -5.14
CA PHE A 661 18.41 19.94 -5.51
C PHE A 661 18.54 19.83 -7.04
N VAL A 662 17.55 19.23 -7.70
CA VAL A 662 17.56 19.09 -9.17
C VAL A 662 17.56 20.45 -9.85
N ALA A 663 16.78 21.42 -9.36
CA ALA A 663 16.70 22.77 -9.93
C ALA A 663 18.00 23.59 -9.73
N ALA A 664 18.76 23.30 -8.67
CA ALA A 664 20.02 23.98 -8.39
C ALA A 664 21.21 23.47 -9.24
N ARG A 665 21.05 22.32 -9.93
CA ARG A 665 22.12 21.70 -10.76
C ARG A 665 22.01 22.20 -12.20
N ASP A 666 22.92 23.06 -12.59
CA ASP A 666 23.09 23.57 -13.95
C ASP A 666 24.18 22.83 -14.74
N ASP A 667 24.91 21.93 -14.08
CA ASP A 667 25.97 21.07 -14.61
C ASP A 667 25.47 19.69 -15.08
N GLU A 668 24.19 19.40 -14.91
CA GLU A 668 23.56 18.10 -15.23
C GLU A 668 24.25 16.90 -14.55
N ASP A 669 24.92 17.10 -13.41
CA ASP A 669 25.62 16.10 -12.63
C ASP A 669 25.00 15.92 -11.24
N GLY A 670 25.42 14.90 -10.49
CA GLY A 670 24.94 14.60 -9.16
C GLY A 670 23.83 13.55 -9.13
N VAL A 671 23.69 12.91 -7.98
CA VAL A 671 22.74 11.80 -7.77
C VAL A 671 21.71 12.20 -6.71
N LEU A 672 20.43 12.01 -7.01
CA LEU A 672 19.35 12.11 -6.04
C LEU A 672 18.95 10.72 -5.55
N ILE A 673 19.15 10.46 -4.25
CA ILE A 673 18.60 9.29 -3.55
C ILE A 673 17.28 9.71 -2.91
N LEU A 674 16.18 9.11 -3.35
CA LEU A 674 14.83 9.59 -3.04
C LEU A 674 13.96 8.47 -2.47
N SER A 675 13.35 8.73 -1.32
CA SER A 675 12.38 7.81 -0.73
C SER A 675 11.15 7.62 -1.62
N GLN A 676 10.76 6.36 -1.84
CA GLN A 676 9.54 5.99 -2.54
C GLN A 676 8.25 6.51 -1.89
N PHE A 677 8.32 6.94 -0.62
CA PHE A 677 7.19 7.44 0.16
C PHE A 677 7.04 8.97 0.12
N THR A 678 7.78 9.63 -0.75
CA THR A 678 7.57 11.06 -1.05
C THR A 678 6.71 11.25 -2.29
N GLY A 679 5.93 12.33 -2.34
CA GLY A 679 5.19 12.71 -3.56
C GLY A 679 6.13 12.94 -4.75
N ALA A 680 7.28 13.54 -4.51
CA ALA A 680 8.31 13.84 -5.53
C ALA A 680 8.80 12.59 -6.27
N SER A 681 8.79 11.40 -5.64
CA SER A 681 9.17 10.13 -6.28
C SER A 681 8.25 9.73 -7.44
N ARG A 682 7.07 10.33 -7.53
CA ARG A 682 6.14 10.11 -8.65
C ARG A 682 6.50 10.90 -9.89
N GLU A 683 7.25 11.98 -9.72
CA GLU A 683 7.70 12.86 -10.80
C GLU A 683 9.16 12.60 -11.17
N LEU A 684 10.07 12.53 -10.19
CA LEU A 684 11.51 12.35 -10.39
C LEU A 684 11.86 10.86 -10.49
N LYS A 685 11.49 10.24 -11.61
CA LYS A 685 11.62 8.78 -11.82
C LYS A 685 13.04 8.33 -12.09
N ASP A 686 13.92 9.24 -12.50
CA ASP A 686 15.33 8.96 -12.78
C ASP A 686 16.19 9.03 -11.51
N ALA A 687 15.63 9.44 -10.37
CA ALA A 687 16.27 9.38 -9.08
C ALA A 687 16.47 7.91 -8.63
N VAL A 688 17.46 7.68 -7.78
CA VAL A 688 17.66 6.38 -7.12
C VAL A 688 16.57 6.21 -6.06
N ILE A 689 15.51 5.49 -6.41
CA ILE A 689 14.35 5.30 -5.53
C ILE A 689 14.67 4.23 -4.50
N VAL A 690 14.54 4.56 -3.23
CA VAL A 690 14.85 3.70 -2.09
C VAL A 690 13.67 3.54 -1.13
N ASN A 691 13.67 2.44 -0.38
CA ASN A 691 12.83 2.27 0.80
C ASN A 691 13.64 2.71 2.04
N PRO A 692 13.30 3.82 2.71
CA PRO A 692 14.07 4.34 3.85
C PRO A 692 14.02 3.44 5.10
N TYR A 693 13.16 2.43 5.12
CA TYR A 693 13.10 1.43 6.20
C TYR A 693 14.07 0.25 5.98
N ASP A 694 14.67 0.14 4.80
CA ASP A 694 15.65 -0.90 4.43
C ASP A 694 17.04 -0.28 4.40
N ILE A 695 17.83 -0.52 5.48
CA ILE A 695 19.13 0.13 5.75
C ILE A 695 20.29 -0.75 5.30
#